data_af3357cdc60e6fe77f4fb7572a0b6883
#
_entry.id   af3357cdc60e6fe77f4fb7572a0b6883
#
_cell.length_a   1.000
_cell.length_b   1.000
_cell.length_c   1.000
_cell.angle_alpha   90.00
_cell.angle_beta   90.00
_cell.angle_gamma   90.00
#
_symmetry.space_group_name_H-M   'P 1'
#
loop_
_entity.id
_entity.type
_entity.pdbx_description
1 polymer ?
#
loop_
_entity_poly.entity_id
_entity_poly.type
_entity_poly.pdbx_seq_one_letter_code
_entity_poly.pdbx_strand_id
1 'polypeptide(L)'
;MRPAVVAILCRKWDIFFLTLHAIAGFPEALIFSDMNFVFPGFLFALLAVAIPVVIHLFHFRRYKKVFFSNVSFLKQLSDESKKQSRLKHLLVLASRILAVVFLVMAFARPYIPVEDTFINLEGNAVSVYIDNSFSMEALAQRGSLLQEAREKARQIAGMYQPADQFQLLTNDFEGRHQRFVTREEFTAMLGQVEVSPAFRTVGGVMTRQGSLLRETPLESKRAYLISDFQKSNTLFDDMETDTLVSTIFIPLSAQQTDNLFIDSCWFESPIHLYGQTKTLFVRIVNDSDRSLTGQPVRLFLDDVQRTIASYDVGPRAAAEVSLSWTINTTGLQHGRIEIVDFPVTFDDRMYFSYWVNDEIPVLAVNEGSPGPFLNALFGTDSIFRFEQMPAFSIDYSRFPGFNLIILNGLNTISAGLAFELQNFLEQGGTLLVFPGSAIDYSSYADFLAGIGADPYVRADTTQTRVGMLNDLHPVYTGVFENIPENIDLPQVTKHYVIARQLTSVSQNLMQLQSGAPFLTAQPVNNGQLFLSAVPLNSDFSNFPRHALFVPTLVNIALQSQPFQNLYHVLGQNHQLSVKGVQGRGEAILSLRGMGMEIIPEQRRTGNRWQLFFHDQIREAGNYVLYAGDMPVKGLSFNYDRRESELGAHSMAELSNALSDAGIGNVSLLDTGGADFELALQEMRVGRQLWRHFLMLALLFLLVEVALLRFW
;
A
#
# COMPACT_ATOMS: atom_id res chain seq x y z
N MET A 1 51.52 -10.05 55.44
CA MET A 1 51.95 -10.36 54.07
C MET A 1 51.21 -9.54 53.08
N ARG A 2 51.90 -8.78 52.39
CA ARG A 2 51.83 -7.60 51.57
C ARG A 2 50.67 -7.51 50.57
N PRO A 3 49.97 -6.35 50.48
CA PRO A 3 48.89 -6.14 49.50
C PRO A 3 49.34 -6.15 48.03
N ALA A 4 50.63 -6.10 47.77
CA ALA A 4 51.20 -6.14 46.38
C ALA A 4 51.05 -7.50 45.68
N VAL A 5 50.96 -8.62 46.40
CA VAL A 5 50.81 -9.97 45.83
C VAL A 5 49.39 -10.24 45.35
N VAL A 6 48.40 -9.67 46.03
CA VAL A 6 46.98 -9.80 45.64
C VAL A 6 46.70 -8.98 44.40
N ALA A 7 47.28 -7.79 44.26
CA ALA A 7 47.11 -6.95 43.05
C ALA A 7 47.77 -7.55 41.79
N ILE A 8 48.88 -8.28 41.92
CA ILE A 8 49.54 -8.98 40.82
C ILE A 8 48.77 -10.22 40.41
N LEU A 9 48.15 -10.91 41.36
CA LEU A 9 47.26 -12.04 41.04
C LEU A 9 45.96 -11.57 40.32
N CYS A 10 45.32 -10.51 40.77
CA CYS A 10 44.13 -9.97 40.07
C CYS A 10 44.49 -9.56 38.62
N ARG A 11 45.60 -8.84 38.39
CA ARG A 11 46.01 -8.41 37.04
C ARG A 11 46.39 -9.57 36.11
N LYS A 12 46.87 -10.70 36.64
CA LYS A 12 47.13 -11.93 35.88
C LYS A 12 45.86 -12.71 35.56
N TRP A 13 44.86 -12.62 36.38
CA TRP A 13 43.55 -13.18 36.13
C TRP A 13 42.81 -12.41 35.03
N ASP A 14 42.89 -11.08 35.00
CA ASP A 14 42.30 -10.27 33.94
C ASP A 14 42.92 -10.54 32.57
N ILE A 15 44.25 -10.75 32.49
CA ILE A 15 44.96 -11.13 31.27
C ILE A 15 44.58 -12.58 30.86
N PHE A 16 44.40 -13.49 31.80
CA PHE A 16 44.00 -14.85 31.52
C PHE A 16 42.55 -14.93 31.01
N PHE A 17 41.63 -14.13 31.55
CA PHE A 17 40.26 -13.99 31.04
C PHE A 17 40.23 -13.33 29.66
N LEU A 18 41.00 -12.30 29.41
CA LEU A 18 41.12 -11.64 28.09
C LEU A 18 41.70 -12.60 27.00
N THR A 19 42.66 -13.46 27.35
CA THR A 19 43.15 -14.47 26.40
C THR A 19 42.17 -15.64 26.20
N LEU A 20 41.39 -16.02 27.20
CA LEU A 20 40.30 -16.98 27.06
C LEU A 20 39.18 -16.45 26.17
N HIS A 21 38.89 -15.17 26.25
CA HIS A 21 37.91 -14.48 25.40
C HIS A 21 38.27 -14.54 23.92
N ALA A 22 39.57 -14.35 23.59
CA ALA A 22 40.07 -14.38 22.23
C ALA A 22 40.10 -15.80 21.60
N ILE A 23 40.17 -16.84 22.42
CA ILE A 23 40.33 -18.25 21.96
C ILE A 23 38.95 -19.00 21.92
N ALA A 24 38.02 -18.63 22.78
CA ALA A 24 36.77 -19.38 22.96
C ALA A 24 35.48 -18.66 22.47
N GLY A 25 35.57 -17.45 21.96
CA GLY A 25 34.42 -16.71 21.42
C GLY A 25 33.31 -16.42 22.45
N PHE A 26 33.68 -16.21 23.72
CA PHE A 26 32.70 -15.82 24.75
C PHE A 26 32.21 -14.41 24.52
N PRO A 27 30.89 -14.14 24.54
CA PRO A 27 30.35 -12.80 24.47
C PRO A 27 30.82 -11.94 25.66
N GLU A 28 31.04 -10.66 25.41
CA GLU A 28 31.43 -9.67 26.43
C GLU A 28 30.39 -9.67 27.58
N ALA A 29 30.91 -9.71 28.79
CA ALA A 29 30.17 -9.70 30.05
C ALA A 29 29.34 -10.97 30.37
N LEU A 30 30.01 -12.03 30.74
CA LEU A 30 29.40 -13.09 31.54
C LEU A 30 29.21 -12.58 33.00
N ILE A 31 28.08 -11.88 33.23
CA ILE A 31 27.60 -11.64 34.58
C ILE A 31 26.97 -12.97 35.04
N PHE A 32 27.64 -13.67 35.92
CA PHE A 32 27.17 -14.97 36.50
C PHE A 32 25.83 -14.87 37.26
N SER A 33 25.28 -13.66 37.43
CA SER A 33 24.03 -13.40 38.13
C SER A 33 22.78 -13.93 37.42
N ASP A 34 22.81 -14.09 36.10
CA ASP A 34 21.61 -14.35 35.29
C ASP A 34 21.60 -15.74 34.62
N MET A 35 22.54 -16.65 35.02
CA MET A 35 22.59 -17.99 34.48
C MET A 35 21.60 -18.89 35.20
N ASN A 36 20.69 -19.50 34.44
CA ASN A 36 19.80 -20.58 34.90
C ASN A 36 20.27 -21.94 34.37
N PHE A 37 19.76 -23.02 34.94
CA PHE A 37 20.15 -24.37 34.58
C PHE A 37 18.93 -25.20 34.15
N VAL A 38 19.02 -25.90 33.01
CA VAL A 38 17.97 -26.81 32.54
C VAL A 38 17.81 -27.98 33.48
N PHE A 39 18.94 -28.51 34.02
CA PHE A 39 18.97 -29.63 34.93
C PHE A 39 19.73 -29.30 36.22
N PRO A 40 19.17 -28.49 37.13
CA PRO A 40 19.87 -28.06 38.35
C PRO A 40 20.29 -29.24 39.26
N GLY A 41 19.59 -30.35 39.17
CA GLY A 41 19.95 -31.58 39.92
C GLY A 41 21.35 -32.14 39.60
N PHE A 42 21.87 -31.88 38.38
CA PHE A 42 23.24 -32.28 38.03
C PHE A 42 24.31 -31.51 38.82
N LEU A 43 24.00 -30.36 39.41
CA LEU A 43 24.94 -29.65 40.28
C LEU A 43 25.37 -30.43 41.51
N PHE A 44 24.55 -31.39 42.00
CA PHE A 44 24.97 -32.31 43.07
C PHE A 44 26.15 -33.18 42.65
N ALA A 45 26.37 -33.38 41.33
CA ALA A 45 27.57 -34.10 40.84
C ALA A 45 28.88 -33.31 41.07
N LEU A 46 28.85 -32.03 41.47
CA LEU A 46 30.02 -31.31 41.95
C LEU A 46 30.68 -31.97 43.17
N LEU A 47 29.96 -32.76 43.92
CA LEU A 47 30.54 -33.62 44.98
C LEU A 47 31.61 -34.58 44.44
N ALA A 48 31.59 -34.90 43.12
CA ALA A 48 32.65 -35.72 42.50
C ALA A 48 34.01 -35.01 42.49
N VAL A 49 34.08 -33.69 42.70
CA VAL A 49 35.34 -32.94 42.90
C VAL A 49 36.09 -33.45 44.13
N ALA A 50 35.41 -34.04 45.11
CA ALA A 50 36.07 -34.69 46.25
C ALA A 50 36.98 -35.85 45.83
N ILE A 51 36.71 -36.53 44.73
CA ILE A 51 37.48 -37.70 44.26
C ILE A 51 38.94 -37.31 43.94
N PRO A 52 39.23 -36.35 43.03
CA PRO A 52 40.61 -35.95 42.78
C PRO A 52 41.30 -35.32 43.98
N VAL A 53 40.57 -34.66 44.88
CA VAL A 53 41.11 -34.12 46.12
C VAL A 53 41.53 -35.23 47.06
N VAL A 54 40.68 -36.26 47.29
CA VAL A 54 40.97 -37.42 48.11
C VAL A 54 42.15 -38.23 47.57
N ILE A 55 42.17 -38.45 46.23
CA ILE A 55 43.33 -39.14 45.59
C ILE A 55 44.62 -38.33 45.81
N HIS A 56 44.56 -36.99 45.75
CA HIS A 56 45.72 -36.16 45.97
C HIS A 56 46.19 -36.18 47.43
N LEU A 57 45.30 -36.18 48.39
CA LEU A 57 45.61 -36.25 49.85
C LEU A 57 46.14 -37.60 50.25
N PHE A 58 45.60 -38.67 49.70
CA PHE A 58 45.98 -40.03 50.08
C PHE A 58 47.05 -40.66 49.19
N HIS A 59 47.79 -39.83 48.39
CA HIS A 59 48.88 -40.31 47.57
C HIS A 59 50.09 -40.72 48.42
N PHE A 60 50.06 -41.97 48.91
CA PHE A 60 51.16 -42.58 49.76
C PHE A 60 52.39 -42.82 48.88
N ARG A 61 53.40 -41.90 48.98
CA ARG A 61 54.73 -42.14 48.40
C ARG A 61 55.48 -43.17 49.28
N ARG A 62 55.72 -44.39 48.81
CA ARG A 62 56.64 -45.32 49.41
C ARG A 62 58.05 -44.89 49.10
N TYR A 63 58.77 -44.30 50.11
CA TYR A 63 60.15 -43.93 49.99
C TYR A 63 61.06 -45.14 50.19
N LYS A 64 61.93 -45.47 49.20
CA LYS A 64 63.04 -46.39 49.38
C LYS A 64 64.19 -45.61 50.07
N LYS A 65 64.58 -46.00 51.28
CA LYS A 65 65.72 -45.43 51.99
C LYS A 65 67.00 -45.86 51.28
N VAL A 66 67.76 -44.99 50.72
CA VAL A 66 69.09 -45.19 50.17
C VAL A 66 70.06 -44.37 51.03
N PHE A 67 71.09 -45.02 51.63
CA PHE A 67 72.05 -44.36 52.50
C PHE A 67 73.19 -43.78 51.63
N PHE A 68 73.45 -42.48 51.72
CA PHE A 68 74.56 -41.80 51.06
C PHE A 68 75.40 -41.02 52.08
N SER A 69 76.74 -41.05 51.91
CA SER A 69 77.71 -40.49 52.86
C SER A 69 78.03 -39.01 52.77
N ASN A 70 77.51 -38.24 51.73
CA ASN A 70 77.69 -36.79 51.62
C ASN A 70 76.41 -36.10 51.21
N VAL A 71 75.86 -35.24 52.07
CA VAL A 71 74.45 -34.80 51.96
C VAL A 71 74.33 -33.32 51.67
N SER A 72 75.42 -32.47 51.68
CA SER A 72 75.27 -31.01 51.63
C SER A 72 74.87 -30.48 50.22
N PHE A 73 75.42 -31.00 49.15
CA PHE A 73 75.08 -30.60 47.78
C PHE A 73 73.71 -31.17 47.31
N LEU A 74 73.42 -32.40 47.74
CA LEU A 74 72.09 -33.02 47.45
C LEU A 74 70.91 -32.33 48.10
N LYS A 75 71.12 -31.60 49.21
CA LYS A 75 70.09 -30.92 49.97
C LYS A 75 69.56 -29.67 49.24
N GLN A 76 70.45 -28.91 48.57
CA GLN A 76 70.07 -27.75 47.77
C GLN A 76 69.32 -28.14 46.50
N LEU A 77 69.80 -29.12 45.74
CA LEU A 77 69.13 -29.69 44.56
C LEU A 77 67.78 -30.35 44.90
N SER A 78 67.70 -31.01 46.06
CA SER A 78 66.46 -31.60 46.55
C SER A 78 65.38 -30.61 46.91
N ASP A 79 65.71 -29.44 47.42
CA ASP A 79 64.73 -28.43 47.81
C ASP A 79 64.17 -27.65 46.61
N GLU A 80 64.96 -27.43 45.55
CA GLU A 80 64.46 -26.87 44.27
C GLU A 80 63.55 -27.87 43.53
N SER A 81 64.00 -29.16 43.43
CA SER A 81 63.17 -30.22 42.81
C SER A 81 61.89 -30.51 43.55
N LYS A 82 61.86 -30.37 44.89
CA LYS A 82 60.63 -30.50 45.71
C LYS A 82 59.65 -29.36 45.47
N LYS A 83 60.13 -28.12 45.27
CA LYS A 83 59.24 -26.97 44.96
C LYS A 83 58.62 -27.15 43.58
N GLN A 84 59.38 -27.52 42.57
CA GLN A 84 58.85 -27.78 41.21
C GLN A 84 57.85 -28.97 41.20
N SER A 85 58.17 -30.07 41.89
CA SER A 85 57.28 -31.22 41.97
C SER A 85 55.97 -30.90 42.74
N ARG A 86 56.02 -30.06 43.78
CA ARG A 86 54.79 -29.61 44.46
C ARG A 86 53.95 -28.71 43.56
N LEU A 87 54.57 -27.78 42.82
CA LEU A 87 53.85 -26.91 41.87
C LEU A 87 53.16 -27.74 40.78
N LYS A 88 53.88 -28.70 40.18
CA LYS A 88 53.34 -29.63 39.18
C LYS A 88 52.10 -30.39 39.72
N HIS A 89 52.19 -30.98 40.89
CA HIS A 89 51.07 -31.70 41.50
C HIS A 89 49.88 -30.83 41.83
N LEU A 90 50.11 -29.60 42.24
CA LEU A 90 49.03 -28.60 42.46
C LEU A 90 48.36 -28.19 41.14
N LEU A 91 49.12 -27.96 40.08
CA LEU A 91 48.60 -27.62 38.76
C LEU A 91 47.77 -28.77 38.16
N VAL A 92 48.27 -30.02 38.29
CA VAL A 92 47.52 -31.23 37.86
C VAL A 92 46.26 -31.40 38.65
N LEU A 93 46.26 -31.16 40.00
CA LEU A 93 45.07 -31.19 40.78
C LEU A 93 44.07 -30.10 40.37
N ALA A 94 44.54 -28.88 40.15
CA ALA A 94 43.70 -27.77 39.71
C ALA A 94 43.04 -28.06 38.36
N SER A 95 43.83 -28.60 37.38
CA SER A 95 43.27 -28.93 36.06
C SER A 95 42.23 -30.04 36.12
N ARG A 96 42.40 -31.07 36.98
CA ARG A 96 41.37 -32.10 37.22
C ARG A 96 40.11 -31.56 37.85
N ILE A 97 40.23 -30.72 38.87
CA ILE A 97 39.09 -30.08 39.51
C ILE A 97 38.31 -29.26 38.48
N LEU A 98 38.98 -28.41 37.71
CA LEU A 98 38.36 -27.59 36.71
C LEU A 98 37.70 -28.43 35.59
N ALA A 99 38.35 -29.50 35.12
CA ALA A 99 37.78 -30.40 34.15
C ALA A 99 36.47 -31.04 34.66
N VAL A 100 36.43 -31.52 35.93
CA VAL A 100 35.22 -32.08 36.54
C VAL A 100 34.13 -31.01 36.71
N VAL A 101 34.49 -29.82 37.18
CA VAL A 101 33.56 -28.72 37.35
C VAL A 101 32.92 -28.33 36.00
N PHE A 102 33.72 -28.11 34.98
CA PHE A 102 33.20 -27.75 33.66
C PHE A 102 32.40 -28.88 33.00
N LEU A 103 32.76 -30.13 33.24
CA LEU A 103 32.00 -31.27 32.75
C LEU A 103 30.62 -31.33 33.45
N VAL A 104 30.56 -31.14 34.76
CA VAL A 104 29.29 -31.09 35.50
C VAL A 104 28.43 -29.94 35.05
N MET A 105 29.03 -28.75 34.82
CA MET A 105 28.34 -27.60 34.29
C MET A 105 27.77 -27.89 32.88
N ALA A 106 28.55 -28.56 31.99
CA ALA A 106 28.07 -28.95 30.68
C ALA A 106 26.82 -29.84 30.74
N PHE A 107 26.76 -30.82 31.69
CA PHE A 107 25.58 -31.66 31.89
C PHE A 107 24.42 -30.97 32.59
N ALA A 108 24.68 -29.97 33.43
CA ALA A 108 23.65 -29.12 34.05
C ALA A 108 22.97 -28.21 33.01
N ARG A 109 23.57 -28.05 31.79
CA ARG A 109 23.10 -27.22 30.69
C ARG A 109 22.74 -25.82 31.14
N PRO A 110 23.74 -24.99 31.48
CA PRO A 110 23.53 -23.57 31.78
C PRO A 110 23.02 -22.85 30.56
N TYR A 111 22.05 -21.93 30.76
CA TYR A 111 21.52 -21.03 29.73
C TYR A 111 21.36 -19.63 30.29
N ILE A 112 21.46 -18.64 29.40
CA ILE A 112 21.14 -17.24 29.71
C ILE A 112 19.72 -17.03 29.24
N PRO A 113 18.75 -16.72 30.13
CA PRO A 113 17.41 -16.40 29.74
C PRO A 113 17.47 -15.12 28.89
N VAL A 114 16.81 -15.11 27.73
CA VAL A 114 16.47 -13.91 26.99
C VAL A 114 15.24 -13.32 27.67
N GLU A 115 15.10 -12.00 27.77
CA GLU A 115 14.00 -11.33 28.50
C GLU A 115 12.60 -11.81 28.15
N ASP A 116 12.46 -12.53 27.00
CA ASP A 116 11.22 -13.11 26.48
C ASP A 116 11.11 -14.64 26.61
N THR A 117 11.65 -15.28 27.65
CA THR A 117 11.61 -16.75 27.78
C THR A 117 10.19 -17.30 27.96
N PHE A 118 9.82 -18.30 27.14
CA PHE A 118 8.50 -18.91 26.92
C PHE A 118 7.92 -19.77 28.04
N ILE A 119 8.44 -19.76 29.23
CA ILE A 119 7.98 -20.68 30.27
C ILE A 119 6.92 -19.98 31.13
N ASN A 120 5.71 -19.84 30.61
CA ASN A 120 4.54 -19.62 31.44
C ASN A 120 3.76 -20.93 31.57
N LEU A 121 3.59 -21.42 32.79
CA LEU A 121 2.85 -22.63 33.11
C LEU A 121 1.32 -22.47 32.95
N GLU A 122 0.85 -21.25 32.74
CA GLU A 122 -0.58 -20.88 32.70
C GLU A 122 -1.18 -20.82 31.30
N GLY A 123 -0.40 -21.09 30.25
CA GLY A 123 -0.83 -21.05 28.85
C GLY A 123 -0.47 -19.73 28.14
N ASN A 124 -0.26 -19.81 26.83
CA ASN A 124 0.11 -18.68 25.96
C ASN A 124 -0.99 -18.41 24.94
N ALA A 125 -1.24 -17.13 24.64
CA ALA A 125 -2.02 -16.68 23.50
C ALA A 125 -1.07 -16.28 22.38
N VAL A 126 -1.15 -16.99 21.26
CA VAL A 126 -0.24 -16.85 20.12
C VAL A 126 -1.03 -16.43 18.88
N SER A 127 -0.82 -15.21 18.41
CA SER A 127 -1.38 -14.74 17.15
C SER A 127 -0.32 -14.83 16.06
N VAL A 128 -0.62 -15.55 14.99
CA VAL A 128 0.27 -15.71 13.84
C VAL A 128 -0.40 -15.06 12.64
N TYR A 129 0.18 -13.99 12.14
CA TYR A 129 -0.18 -13.40 10.87
C TYR A 129 0.67 -14.03 9.77
N ILE A 130 -0.01 -14.45 8.71
CA ILE A 130 0.59 -14.87 7.45
C ILE A 130 0.17 -13.87 6.41
N ASP A 131 1.13 -13.16 5.87
CA ASP A 131 0.93 -12.38 4.67
C ASP A 131 0.56 -13.31 3.52
N ASN A 132 -0.60 -13.07 2.94
CA ASN A 132 -1.09 -13.83 1.80
C ASN A 132 -1.39 -12.92 0.61
N SER A 133 -0.71 -11.75 0.54
CA SER A 133 -0.76 -10.84 -0.60
C SER A 133 -0.18 -11.49 -1.87
N PHE A 134 -0.36 -10.84 -3.01
CA PHE A 134 0.14 -11.35 -4.29
C PHE A 134 1.66 -11.46 -4.34
N SER A 135 2.39 -10.60 -3.66
CA SER A 135 3.86 -10.68 -3.58
C SER A 135 4.34 -12.01 -3.01
N MET A 136 3.53 -12.66 -2.16
CA MET A 136 3.84 -13.95 -1.56
C MET A 136 3.73 -15.13 -2.55
N GLU A 137 3.30 -14.91 -3.80
CA GLU A 137 3.45 -15.88 -4.89
C GLU A 137 4.88 -15.93 -5.42
N ALA A 138 5.70 -14.91 -5.16
CA ALA A 138 7.09 -14.89 -5.58
C ALA A 138 7.85 -16.15 -5.13
N LEU A 139 8.83 -16.56 -5.95
CA LEU A 139 9.58 -17.80 -5.72
C LEU A 139 10.61 -17.63 -4.61
N ALA A 140 10.52 -18.50 -3.61
CA ALA A 140 11.53 -18.71 -2.57
C ALA A 140 12.44 -19.89 -2.96
N GLN A 141 13.33 -20.32 -2.05
CA GLN A 141 14.22 -21.47 -2.29
C GLN A 141 13.47 -22.80 -2.46
N ARG A 142 12.29 -22.96 -1.86
CA ARG A 142 11.51 -24.19 -1.85
C ARG A 142 10.03 -23.93 -2.07
N GLY A 143 9.67 -23.44 -3.26
CA GLY A 143 8.30 -23.10 -3.58
C GLY A 143 8.01 -21.60 -3.52
N SER A 144 6.77 -21.19 -3.26
CA SER A 144 6.41 -19.79 -3.07
C SER A 144 6.68 -19.30 -1.65
N LEU A 145 6.81 -17.98 -1.47
CA LEU A 145 6.92 -17.36 -0.13
C LEU A 145 5.74 -17.75 0.76
N LEU A 146 4.52 -17.84 0.21
CA LEU A 146 3.33 -18.27 0.95
C LEU A 146 3.46 -19.71 1.46
N GLN A 147 4.04 -20.62 0.67
CA GLN A 147 4.31 -21.98 1.12
C GLN A 147 5.34 -22.00 2.26
N GLU A 148 6.38 -21.19 2.16
CA GLU A 148 7.38 -21.04 3.20
C GLU A 148 6.77 -20.44 4.48
N ALA A 149 5.92 -19.42 4.36
CA ALA A 149 5.20 -18.81 5.47
C ALA A 149 4.33 -19.82 6.23
N ARG A 150 3.58 -20.66 5.51
CA ARG A 150 2.77 -21.73 6.12
C ARG A 150 3.62 -22.73 6.88
N GLU A 151 4.77 -23.12 6.32
CA GLU A 151 5.68 -24.07 6.98
C GLU A 151 6.30 -23.47 8.24
N LYS A 152 6.74 -22.20 8.20
CA LYS A 152 7.24 -21.51 9.39
C LYS A 152 6.17 -21.35 10.47
N ALA A 153 4.93 -21.02 10.09
CA ALA A 153 3.81 -20.96 11.02
C ALA A 153 3.54 -22.31 11.69
N ARG A 154 3.66 -23.42 10.94
CA ARG A 154 3.54 -24.78 11.49
C ARG A 154 4.67 -25.09 12.46
N GLN A 155 5.91 -24.71 12.16
CA GLN A 155 7.06 -24.89 13.04
C GLN A 155 6.90 -24.07 14.34
N ILE A 156 6.41 -22.82 14.24
CA ILE A 156 6.08 -22.00 15.41
C ILE A 156 5.05 -22.72 16.29
N ALA A 157 3.94 -23.17 15.71
CA ALA A 157 2.91 -23.88 16.48
C ALA A 157 3.42 -25.15 17.15
N GLY A 158 4.37 -25.87 16.52
CA GLY A 158 5.02 -27.06 17.05
C GLY A 158 5.84 -26.82 18.31
N MET A 159 6.28 -25.62 18.61
CA MET A 159 7.07 -25.29 19.79
C MET A 159 6.25 -25.10 21.04
N TYR A 160 4.99 -24.75 20.90
CA TYR A 160 4.10 -24.47 22.02
C TYR A 160 3.48 -25.73 22.60
N GLN A 161 2.89 -25.61 23.79
CA GLN A 161 2.24 -26.72 24.46
C GLN A 161 0.83 -26.98 23.88
N PRO A 162 0.26 -28.18 24.04
CA PRO A 162 -1.11 -28.46 23.59
C PRO A 162 -2.19 -27.59 24.23
N ALA A 163 -1.90 -27.03 25.43
CA ALA A 163 -2.83 -26.13 26.13
C ALA A 163 -2.80 -24.67 25.63
N ASP A 164 -1.80 -24.30 24.84
CA ASP A 164 -1.67 -22.95 24.30
C ASP A 164 -2.72 -22.69 23.20
N GLN A 165 -3.16 -21.45 23.08
CA GLN A 165 -4.18 -21.04 22.15
C GLN A 165 -3.57 -20.27 20.98
N PHE A 166 -4.04 -20.58 19.77
CA PHE A 166 -3.53 -20.00 18.54
C PHE A 166 -4.60 -19.19 17.82
N GLN A 167 -4.19 -18.13 17.17
CA GLN A 167 -5.00 -17.36 16.26
C GLN A 167 -4.25 -17.23 14.93
N LEU A 168 -4.96 -17.50 13.82
CA LEU A 168 -4.48 -17.21 12.48
C LEU A 168 -5.03 -15.86 12.04
N LEU A 169 -4.19 -15.00 11.49
CA LEU A 169 -4.62 -13.78 10.82
C LEU A 169 -4.02 -13.74 9.42
N THR A 170 -4.79 -13.30 8.44
CA THR A 170 -4.40 -13.12 7.03
C THR A 170 -4.87 -11.75 6.54
N ASN A 171 -4.46 -11.32 5.36
CA ASN A 171 -4.88 -10.03 4.79
C ASN A 171 -6.41 -9.88 4.66
N ASP A 172 -7.14 -10.98 4.53
CA ASP A 172 -8.61 -10.96 4.42
C ASP A 172 -9.31 -10.55 5.72
N PHE A 173 -8.66 -10.67 6.87
CA PHE A 173 -9.27 -10.47 8.19
C PHE A 173 -10.58 -11.23 8.36
N GLU A 174 -10.65 -12.46 7.84
CA GLU A 174 -11.85 -13.29 7.94
C GLU A 174 -12.26 -13.54 9.40
N GLY A 175 -13.56 -13.44 9.69
CA GLY A 175 -14.06 -13.65 11.05
C GLY A 175 -13.73 -15.03 11.65
N ARG A 176 -13.66 -16.08 10.80
CA ARG A 176 -13.25 -17.42 11.24
C ARG A 176 -11.80 -17.48 11.75
N HIS A 177 -10.92 -16.62 11.23
CA HIS A 177 -9.53 -16.53 11.61
C HIS A 177 -9.29 -15.63 12.84
N GLN A 178 -10.28 -14.89 13.29
CA GLN A 178 -10.14 -13.94 14.41
C GLN A 178 -10.40 -14.55 15.80
N ARG A 179 -10.64 -15.85 15.89
CA ARG A 179 -10.85 -16.58 17.15
C ARG A 179 -9.62 -17.37 17.57
N PHE A 180 -9.46 -17.56 18.86
CA PHE A 180 -8.44 -18.45 19.39
C PHE A 180 -8.89 -19.91 19.27
N VAL A 181 -7.99 -20.76 18.78
CA VAL A 181 -8.23 -22.16 18.44
C VAL A 181 -7.11 -23.07 19.01
N THR A 182 -7.32 -24.37 18.99
CA THR A 182 -6.27 -25.35 19.35
C THR A 182 -5.18 -25.41 18.26
N ARG A 183 -4.03 -25.99 18.61
CA ARG A 183 -2.93 -26.20 17.65
C ARG A 183 -3.34 -27.04 16.45
N GLU A 184 -4.18 -28.07 16.66
CA GLU A 184 -4.67 -28.96 15.60
C GLU A 184 -5.56 -28.18 14.61
N GLU A 185 -6.49 -27.39 15.12
CA GLU A 185 -7.37 -26.56 14.31
C GLU A 185 -6.58 -25.48 13.57
N PHE A 186 -5.64 -24.81 14.24
CA PHE A 186 -4.74 -23.84 13.62
C PHE A 186 -3.95 -24.45 12.46
N THR A 187 -3.38 -25.64 12.66
CA THR A 187 -2.61 -26.34 11.61
C THR A 187 -3.48 -26.73 10.41
N ALA A 188 -4.74 -27.10 10.66
CA ALA A 188 -5.70 -27.35 9.59
C ALA A 188 -6.06 -26.08 8.80
N MET A 189 -6.22 -24.94 9.49
CA MET A 189 -6.50 -23.63 8.86
C MET A 189 -5.34 -23.16 7.99
N LEU A 190 -4.08 -23.42 8.35
CA LEU A 190 -2.91 -23.08 7.55
C LEU A 190 -2.96 -23.66 6.14
N GLY A 191 -3.53 -24.86 5.98
CA GLY A 191 -3.69 -25.51 4.68
C GLY A 191 -4.71 -24.83 3.75
N GLN A 192 -5.59 -23.98 4.31
CA GLN A 192 -6.67 -23.30 3.61
C GLN A 192 -6.35 -21.83 3.27
N VAL A 193 -5.18 -21.33 3.68
CA VAL A 193 -4.77 -19.97 3.34
C VAL A 193 -4.46 -19.90 1.86
N GLU A 194 -5.17 -19.08 1.12
CA GLU A 194 -4.96 -18.81 -0.31
C GLU A 194 -4.52 -17.37 -0.49
N VAL A 195 -3.97 -17.06 -1.66
CA VAL A 195 -3.58 -15.68 -2.02
C VAL A 195 -4.80 -14.78 -2.00
N SER A 196 -4.65 -13.58 -1.48
CA SER A 196 -5.71 -12.59 -1.32
C SER A 196 -5.37 -11.28 -2.04
N PRO A 197 -6.35 -10.64 -2.68
CA PRO A 197 -6.19 -9.31 -3.26
C PRO A 197 -6.22 -8.17 -2.23
N ALA A 198 -6.39 -8.47 -0.95
CA ALA A 198 -6.51 -7.47 0.09
C ALA A 198 -5.14 -6.93 0.50
N PHE A 199 -4.92 -5.64 0.26
CA PHE A 199 -3.72 -4.94 0.73
C PHE A 199 -3.87 -4.55 2.20
N ARG A 200 -2.83 -4.83 3.02
CA ARG A 200 -2.77 -4.43 4.43
C ARG A 200 -1.41 -3.86 4.77
N THR A 201 -1.40 -2.78 5.55
CA THR A 201 -0.15 -2.26 6.11
C THR A 201 0.25 -3.08 7.34
N VAL A 202 1.55 -3.23 7.57
CA VAL A 202 2.08 -3.94 8.76
C VAL A 202 1.56 -3.32 10.05
N GLY A 203 1.50 -1.99 10.14
CA GLY A 203 0.91 -1.29 11.29
C GLY A 203 -0.56 -1.65 11.53
N GLY A 204 -1.36 -1.74 10.46
CA GLY A 204 -2.76 -2.17 10.54
C GLY A 204 -2.92 -3.61 11.03
N VAL A 205 -2.04 -4.51 10.62
CA VAL A 205 -1.98 -5.90 11.10
C VAL A 205 -1.61 -5.96 12.59
N MET A 206 -0.57 -5.23 13.00
CA MET A 206 -0.15 -5.15 14.41
C MET A 206 -1.26 -4.64 15.32
N THR A 207 -1.95 -3.57 14.92
CA THR A 207 -3.09 -3.01 15.64
C THR A 207 -4.21 -4.05 15.78
N ARG A 208 -4.49 -4.81 14.71
CA ARG A 208 -5.51 -5.85 14.74
C ARG A 208 -5.12 -7.02 15.63
N GLN A 209 -3.89 -7.53 15.53
CA GLN A 209 -3.38 -8.56 16.42
C GLN A 209 -3.39 -8.12 17.88
N GLY A 210 -2.92 -6.90 18.16
CA GLY A 210 -2.91 -6.34 19.51
C GLY A 210 -4.31 -6.27 20.11
N SER A 211 -5.32 -5.78 19.37
CA SER A 211 -6.69 -5.70 19.85
C SER A 211 -7.27 -7.08 20.17
N LEU A 212 -7.05 -8.08 19.32
CA LEU A 212 -7.55 -9.43 19.54
C LEU A 212 -6.84 -10.14 20.70
N LEU A 213 -5.51 -9.92 20.84
CA LEU A 213 -4.74 -10.47 21.98
C LEU A 213 -5.14 -9.81 23.31
N ARG A 214 -5.59 -8.57 23.34
CA ARG A 214 -6.09 -7.91 24.56
C ARG A 214 -7.35 -8.55 25.10
N GLU A 215 -8.21 -9.10 24.22
CA GLU A 215 -9.48 -9.72 24.61
C GLU A 215 -9.29 -11.07 25.32
N THR A 216 -8.13 -11.74 25.17
CA THR A 216 -7.86 -13.00 25.86
C THR A 216 -7.44 -12.76 27.31
N PRO A 217 -7.89 -13.62 28.27
CA PRO A 217 -7.48 -13.55 29.68
C PRO A 217 -6.06 -14.07 29.94
N LEU A 218 -5.41 -14.70 28.97
CA LEU A 218 -4.07 -15.26 29.11
C LEU A 218 -3.02 -14.13 29.25
N GLU A 219 -2.09 -14.26 30.19
CA GLU A 219 -1.11 -13.24 30.50
C GLU A 219 0.00 -13.16 29.43
N SER A 220 0.48 -14.30 28.93
CA SER A 220 1.52 -14.35 27.90
C SER A 220 0.91 -14.18 26.52
N LYS A 221 1.21 -13.04 25.87
CA LYS A 221 0.65 -12.63 24.57
C LYS A 221 1.76 -12.43 23.56
N ARG A 222 1.69 -13.15 22.45
CA ARG A 222 2.70 -13.08 21.39
C ARG A 222 2.08 -12.94 20.03
N ALA A 223 2.67 -12.06 19.23
CA ALA A 223 2.32 -11.83 17.85
C ALA A 223 3.49 -12.20 16.94
N TYR A 224 3.26 -13.04 15.96
CA TYR A 224 4.21 -13.36 14.91
C TYR A 224 3.69 -12.76 13.61
N LEU A 225 4.53 -12.04 12.90
CA LEU A 225 4.24 -11.53 11.56
C LEU A 225 5.20 -12.18 10.57
N ILE A 226 4.65 -12.97 9.65
CA ILE A 226 5.40 -13.66 8.61
C ILE A 226 5.03 -12.98 7.29
N SER A 227 5.95 -12.23 6.71
CA SER A 227 5.76 -11.42 5.49
C SER A 227 7.09 -11.23 4.77
N ASP A 228 7.06 -10.78 3.54
CA ASP A 228 8.22 -10.28 2.80
C ASP A 228 8.60 -8.85 3.20
N PHE A 229 7.75 -8.16 3.98
CA PHE A 229 7.95 -6.78 4.43
C PHE A 229 8.31 -5.82 3.30
N GLN A 230 7.44 -5.75 2.30
CA GLN A 230 7.59 -4.79 1.20
C GLN A 230 7.65 -3.35 1.71
N LYS A 231 8.39 -2.50 0.99
CA LYS A 231 8.49 -1.07 1.30
C LYS A 231 7.16 -0.34 1.15
N SER A 232 6.27 -0.84 0.30
CA SER A 232 4.93 -0.30 0.05
C SER A 232 3.95 -0.50 1.22
N ASN A 233 4.08 -1.60 1.98
CA ASN A 233 3.17 -1.96 3.07
C ASN A 233 3.77 -1.79 4.47
N THR A 234 5.09 -1.59 4.58
CA THR A 234 5.81 -1.50 5.85
C THR A 234 6.15 -0.04 6.16
N LEU A 235 5.14 0.69 6.66
CA LEU A 235 5.26 2.10 7.07
C LEU A 235 5.48 2.17 8.58
N PHE A 236 6.67 2.57 9.01
CA PHE A 236 7.05 2.58 10.44
C PHE A 236 6.32 3.65 11.24
N ASP A 237 5.93 4.77 10.63
CA ASP A 237 5.19 5.85 11.27
C ASP A 237 3.76 5.44 11.70
N ASP A 238 3.20 4.41 11.06
CA ASP A 238 1.86 3.89 11.34
C ASP A 238 1.85 2.75 12.37
N MET A 239 3.02 2.36 12.91
CA MET A 239 3.15 1.25 13.84
C MET A 239 2.91 1.70 15.28
N GLU A 240 1.74 1.37 15.82
CA GLU A 240 1.48 1.48 17.26
C GLU A 240 1.99 0.26 18.00
N THR A 241 2.77 0.49 19.05
CA THR A 241 3.33 -0.59 19.86
C THR A 241 2.50 -0.84 21.12
N ASP A 242 2.09 -2.07 21.32
CA ASP A 242 1.46 -2.52 22.56
C ASP A 242 2.53 -3.17 23.45
N THR A 243 2.88 -2.52 24.55
CA THR A 243 3.90 -3.02 25.49
C THR A 243 3.53 -4.35 26.16
N LEU A 244 2.25 -4.75 26.07
CA LEU A 244 1.75 -6.03 26.63
C LEU A 244 1.89 -7.21 25.66
N VAL A 245 2.22 -6.93 24.38
CA VAL A 245 2.34 -7.96 23.35
C VAL A 245 3.78 -7.99 22.86
N SER A 246 4.43 -9.13 22.99
CA SER A 246 5.75 -9.36 22.37
C SER A 246 5.55 -9.69 20.89
N THR A 247 6.06 -8.85 20.00
CA THR A 247 5.89 -8.98 18.56
C THR A 247 7.18 -9.47 17.90
N ILE A 248 7.06 -10.45 17.00
CA ILE A 248 8.20 -11.07 16.32
C ILE A 248 7.97 -10.99 14.82
N PHE A 249 8.84 -10.27 14.12
CA PHE A 249 8.84 -10.22 12.67
C PHE A 249 9.69 -11.34 12.10
N ILE A 250 9.15 -12.01 11.09
CA ILE A 250 9.79 -13.13 10.39
C ILE A 250 9.84 -12.76 8.90
N PRO A 251 10.90 -12.05 8.47
CA PRO A 251 11.03 -11.65 7.08
C PRO A 251 11.34 -12.84 6.19
N LEU A 252 10.60 -12.93 5.09
CA LEU A 252 10.85 -13.87 4.01
C LEU A 252 11.49 -13.16 2.83
N SER A 253 12.38 -13.83 2.11
CA SER A 253 13.09 -13.24 0.98
C SER A 253 12.83 -14.03 -0.29
N ALA A 254 12.34 -13.36 -1.33
CA ALA A 254 12.22 -13.92 -2.66
C ALA A 254 13.61 -14.06 -3.33
N GLN A 255 13.76 -15.07 -4.18
CA GLN A 255 14.98 -15.24 -4.98
C GLN A 255 15.05 -14.26 -6.15
N GLN A 256 13.89 -13.88 -6.69
CA GLN A 256 13.76 -12.96 -7.80
C GLN A 256 12.71 -11.91 -7.43
N THR A 257 13.08 -10.66 -7.56
CA THR A 257 12.25 -9.48 -7.25
C THR A 257 11.97 -8.64 -8.50
N ASP A 258 12.24 -9.19 -9.69
CA ASP A 258 11.94 -8.52 -10.96
C ASP A 258 10.43 -8.59 -11.22
N ASN A 259 9.81 -7.47 -11.57
CA ASN A 259 8.42 -7.39 -11.98
C ASN A 259 8.22 -6.35 -13.08
N LEU A 260 7.28 -6.61 -13.98
CA LEU A 260 6.85 -5.69 -15.03
C LEU A 260 5.33 -5.61 -14.97
N PHE A 261 4.77 -4.44 -14.69
CA PHE A 261 3.34 -4.33 -14.45
C PHE A 261 2.70 -3.11 -15.11
N ILE A 262 1.39 -3.19 -15.33
CA ILE A 262 0.57 -2.07 -15.80
C ILE A 262 0.13 -1.26 -14.58
N ASP A 263 0.67 -0.05 -14.44
CA ASP A 263 0.34 0.86 -13.34
C ASP A 263 -1.02 1.52 -13.53
N SER A 264 -1.23 2.17 -14.66
CA SER A 264 -2.42 2.98 -14.91
C SER A 264 -2.74 3.10 -16.39
N CYS A 265 -4.00 3.47 -16.70
CA CYS A 265 -4.40 3.83 -18.04
C CYS A 265 -5.38 5.01 -18.03
N TRP A 266 -5.34 5.84 -19.08
CA TRP A 266 -6.21 7.00 -19.23
C TRP A 266 -6.42 7.37 -20.68
N PHE A 267 -7.51 8.07 -20.96
CA PHE A 267 -7.73 8.72 -22.25
C PHE A 267 -7.26 10.16 -22.21
N GLU A 268 -6.73 10.66 -23.32
CA GLU A 268 -6.39 12.08 -23.49
C GLU A 268 -7.61 12.99 -23.36
N SER A 269 -8.76 12.52 -23.84
CA SER A 269 -10.03 13.25 -23.82
C SER A 269 -11.15 12.34 -23.31
N PRO A 270 -12.02 12.79 -22.40
CA PRO A 270 -13.14 12.01 -21.88
C PRO A 270 -14.29 11.83 -22.89
N ILE A 271 -14.15 12.36 -24.09
CA ILE A 271 -15.17 12.33 -25.13
C ILE A 271 -15.03 11.07 -25.96
N HIS A 272 -16.06 10.24 -26.01
CA HIS A 272 -16.09 9.00 -26.78
C HIS A 272 -17.25 9.04 -27.76
N LEU A 273 -16.94 9.21 -29.05
CA LEU A 273 -17.92 9.29 -30.12
C LEU A 273 -17.72 8.19 -31.16
N TYR A 274 -18.82 7.71 -31.69
CA TYR A 274 -18.82 6.71 -32.77
C TYR A 274 -18.03 7.21 -34.01
N GLY A 275 -17.23 6.34 -34.60
CA GLY A 275 -16.45 6.65 -35.79
C GLY A 275 -15.13 7.37 -35.55
N GLN A 276 -14.86 7.85 -34.33
CA GLN A 276 -13.60 8.54 -34.00
C GLN A 276 -12.48 7.56 -33.66
N THR A 277 -11.26 7.93 -34.02
CA THR A 277 -10.06 7.25 -33.53
C THR A 277 -9.78 7.72 -32.10
N LYS A 278 -9.64 6.76 -31.19
CA LYS A 278 -9.30 6.98 -29.79
C LYS A 278 -7.91 6.48 -29.49
N THR A 279 -7.24 7.17 -28.59
CA THR A 279 -5.94 6.77 -28.05
C THR A 279 -6.05 6.62 -26.54
N LEU A 280 -5.70 5.42 -26.06
CA LEU A 280 -5.55 5.09 -24.65
C LEU A 280 -4.06 5.14 -24.34
N PHE A 281 -3.69 5.89 -23.34
CA PHE A 281 -2.35 5.88 -22.78
C PHE A 281 -2.28 4.83 -21.67
N VAL A 282 -1.20 4.08 -21.65
CA VAL A 282 -0.93 3.03 -20.69
C VAL A 282 0.45 3.28 -20.08
N ARG A 283 0.51 3.39 -18.77
CA ARG A 283 1.77 3.45 -18.03
C ARG A 283 2.15 2.07 -17.58
N ILE A 284 3.35 1.63 -17.97
CA ILE A 284 3.94 0.35 -17.63
C ILE A 284 5.22 0.61 -16.85
N VAL A 285 5.38 -0.06 -15.72
CA VAL A 285 6.52 0.10 -14.81
C VAL A 285 7.36 -1.16 -14.82
N ASN A 286 8.65 -0.99 -14.98
CA ASN A 286 9.65 -2.05 -14.86
C ASN A 286 10.33 -1.94 -13.50
N ASP A 287 9.96 -2.81 -12.57
CA ASP A 287 10.56 -2.93 -11.24
C ASP A 287 11.72 -3.96 -11.24
N SER A 288 12.51 -3.97 -12.32
CA SER A 288 13.72 -4.79 -12.43
C SER A 288 14.96 -3.94 -12.72
N ASP A 289 16.12 -4.52 -12.50
CA ASP A 289 17.41 -3.88 -12.80
C ASP A 289 17.85 -4.08 -14.27
N ARG A 290 16.98 -4.64 -15.11
CA ARG A 290 17.23 -4.93 -16.52
C ARG A 290 16.43 -4.01 -17.43
N SER A 291 17.04 -3.59 -18.54
CA SER A 291 16.31 -2.92 -19.62
C SER A 291 15.57 -3.96 -20.47
N LEU A 292 14.28 -3.71 -20.70
CA LEU A 292 13.41 -4.55 -21.52
C LEU A 292 13.11 -3.81 -22.82
N THR A 293 13.33 -4.47 -23.96
CA THR A 293 13.13 -3.89 -25.30
C THR A 293 12.18 -4.71 -26.13
N GLY A 294 11.36 -4.02 -26.96
CA GLY A 294 10.43 -4.67 -27.86
C GLY A 294 9.32 -5.44 -27.18
N GLN A 295 8.95 -5.11 -25.95
CA GLN A 295 7.91 -5.80 -25.19
C GLN A 295 6.53 -5.52 -25.78
N PRO A 296 5.68 -6.54 -25.98
CA PRO A 296 4.35 -6.34 -26.53
C PRO A 296 3.35 -5.91 -25.45
N VAL A 297 2.49 -4.94 -25.78
CA VAL A 297 1.26 -4.66 -25.03
C VAL A 297 0.06 -4.79 -25.95
N ARG A 298 -0.99 -5.48 -25.50
CA ARG A 298 -2.19 -5.82 -26.28
C ARG A 298 -3.41 -5.16 -25.68
N LEU A 299 -4.28 -4.65 -26.53
CA LEU A 299 -5.59 -4.13 -26.16
C LEU A 299 -6.70 -5.04 -26.69
N PHE A 300 -7.58 -5.42 -25.81
CA PHE A 300 -8.82 -6.13 -26.11
C PHE A 300 -10.01 -5.24 -25.77
N LEU A 301 -11.02 -5.22 -26.65
CA LEU A 301 -12.33 -4.63 -26.38
C LEU A 301 -13.39 -5.70 -26.62
N ASP A 302 -14.23 -5.95 -25.62
CA ASP A 302 -15.24 -7.01 -25.62
C ASP A 302 -14.63 -8.36 -26.05
N ASP A 303 -13.46 -8.70 -25.44
CA ASP A 303 -12.64 -9.88 -25.69
C ASP A 303 -12.07 -10.01 -27.12
N VAL A 304 -12.25 -9.01 -27.97
CA VAL A 304 -11.64 -8.97 -29.30
C VAL A 304 -10.38 -8.12 -29.27
N GLN A 305 -9.24 -8.68 -29.69
CA GLN A 305 -8.00 -7.91 -29.81
C GLN A 305 -8.17 -6.81 -30.87
N ARG A 306 -7.95 -5.56 -30.47
CA ARG A 306 -8.08 -4.39 -31.35
C ARG A 306 -6.74 -3.85 -31.82
N THR A 307 -5.77 -3.79 -30.92
CA THR A 307 -4.44 -3.27 -31.27
C THR A 307 -3.34 -3.94 -30.44
N ILE A 308 -2.13 -3.84 -30.96
CA ILE A 308 -0.90 -4.25 -30.28
C ILE A 308 0.13 -3.16 -30.53
N ALA A 309 0.90 -2.83 -29.51
CA ALA A 309 2.06 -1.94 -29.61
C ALA A 309 3.28 -2.62 -28.99
N SER A 310 4.46 -2.13 -29.33
CA SER A 310 5.72 -2.52 -28.71
C SER A 310 6.30 -1.32 -27.96
N TYR A 311 6.95 -1.58 -26.84
CA TYR A 311 7.59 -0.55 -26.02
C TYR A 311 8.93 -1.02 -25.50
N ASP A 312 9.76 -0.03 -25.16
CA ASP A 312 11.02 -0.20 -24.46
C ASP A 312 10.92 0.47 -23.09
N VAL A 313 11.45 -0.19 -22.06
CA VAL A 313 11.47 0.37 -20.71
C VAL A 313 12.80 0.09 -20.04
N GLY A 314 13.42 1.14 -19.50
CA GLY A 314 14.69 1.05 -18.78
C GLY A 314 14.55 0.37 -17.41
N PRO A 315 15.67 0.07 -16.74
CA PRO A 315 15.66 -0.47 -15.39
C PRO A 315 15.09 0.56 -14.40
N ARG A 316 14.25 0.10 -13.47
CA ARG A 316 13.60 0.94 -12.44
C ARG A 316 12.90 2.18 -13.03
N ALA A 317 12.29 2.04 -14.20
CA ALA A 317 11.69 3.13 -14.95
C ALA A 317 10.26 2.80 -15.41
N ALA A 318 9.53 3.84 -15.83
CA ALA A 318 8.22 3.69 -16.43
C ALA A 318 8.24 4.10 -17.90
N ALA A 319 7.43 3.43 -18.71
CA ALA A 319 7.15 3.78 -20.10
C ALA A 319 5.68 4.11 -20.28
N GLU A 320 5.38 5.12 -21.09
CA GLU A 320 4.03 5.44 -21.52
C GLU A 320 3.84 4.97 -22.96
N VAL A 321 2.81 4.15 -23.17
CA VAL A 321 2.51 3.54 -24.46
C VAL A 321 1.14 3.98 -24.91
N SER A 322 1.02 4.39 -26.18
CA SER A 322 -0.25 4.78 -26.79
C SER A 322 -0.85 3.63 -27.60
N LEU A 323 -2.12 3.31 -27.32
CA LEU A 323 -2.90 2.30 -28.02
C LEU A 323 -4.07 2.98 -28.73
N SER A 324 -4.08 2.95 -30.06
CA SER A 324 -5.10 3.63 -30.85
C SER A 324 -6.01 2.66 -31.60
N TRP A 325 -7.30 2.97 -31.65
CA TRP A 325 -8.30 2.23 -32.42
C TRP A 325 -9.46 3.15 -32.82
N THR A 326 -10.26 2.71 -33.80
CA THR A 326 -11.49 3.41 -34.17
C THR A 326 -12.68 2.84 -33.42
N ILE A 327 -13.52 3.70 -32.84
CA ILE A 327 -14.75 3.32 -32.14
C ILE A 327 -15.81 2.94 -33.18
N ASN A 328 -16.18 1.66 -33.23
CA ASN A 328 -17.15 1.11 -34.21
C ASN A 328 -18.46 0.63 -33.57
N THR A 329 -18.61 0.78 -32.27
CA THR A 329 -19.78 0.34 -31.49
C THR A 329 -20.15 1.42 -30.48
N THR A 330 -21.44 1.59 -30.25
CA THR A 330 -21.99 2.51 -29.24
C THR A 330 -22.38 1.72 -27.97
N GLY A 331 -22.67 2.44 -26.90
CA GLY A 331 -23.03 1.87 -25.62
C GLY A 331 -21.82 1.51 -24.76
N LEU A 332 -22.00 0.56 -23.86
CA LEU A 332 -20.96 0.12 -22.93
C LEU A 332 -19.86 -0.66 -23.66
N GLN A 333 -18.62 -0.28 -23.40
CA GLN A 333 -17.43 -0.97 -23.91
C GLN A 333 -16.59 -1.47 -22.72
N HIS A 334 -16.17 -2.73 -22.80
CA HIS A 334 -15.24 -3.34 -21.84
C HIS A 334 -13.87 -3.49 -22.45
N GLY A 335 -12.87 -2.91 -21.79
CA GLY A 335 -11.48 -3.01 -22.20
C GLY A 335 -10.65 -3.87 -21.27
N ARG A 336 -9.63 -4.52 -21.85
CA ARG A 336 -8.58 -5.23 -21.15
C ARG A 336 -7.26 -4.97 -21.85
N ILE A 337 -6.28 -4.51 -21.08
CA ILE A 337 -4.88 -4.34 -21.51
C ILE A 337 -4.11 -5.55 -20.96
N GLU A 338 -3.23 -6.13 -21.77
CA GLU A 338 -2.39 -7.26 -21.35
C GLU A 338 -0.94 -7.05 -21.74
N ILE A 339 -0.05 -7.32 -20.80
CA ILE A 339 1.37 -7.57 -20.99
C ILE A 339 1.67 -9.03 -20.63
N VAL A 340 2.91 -9.45 -20.69
CA VAL A 340 3.33 -10.81 -20.29
C VAL A 340 4.57 -10.67 -19.43
N ASP A 341 4.44 -11.06 -18.17
CA ASP A 341 5.54 -11.16 -17.22
C ASP A 341 5.47 -12.48 -16.44
N PHE A 342 6.53 -12.84 -15.76
CA PHE A 342 6.63 -14.03 -14.92
C PHE A 342 7.75 -13.82 -13.87
N PRO A 343 7.57 -14.23 -12.60
CA PRO A 343 6.54 -15.15 -12.07
C PRO A 343 5.25 -14.49 -11.56
N VAL A 344 5.24 -13.18 -11.37
CA VAL A 344 4.10 -12.44 -10.87
C VAL A 344 3.20 -12.10 -12.06
N THR A 345 1.93 -12.48 -12.02
CA THR A 345 1.03 -12.36 -13.19
C THR A 345 -0.30 -11.66 -12.88
N PHE A 346 -0.59 -11.33 -11.62
CA PHE A 346 -1.86 -10.71 -11.23
C PHE A 346 -2.01 -9.29 -11.78
N ASP A 347 -0.90 -8.62 -12.07
CA ASP A 347 -0.78 -7.24 -12.53
C ASP A 347 -0.45 -7.10 -14.03
N ASP A 348 -0.32 -8.22 -14.73
CA ASP A 348 -0.18 -8.32 -16.19
C ASP A 348 -1.39 -7.77 -16.93
N ARG A 349 -2.54 -7.69 -16.26
CA ARG A 349 -3.80 -7.27 -16.84
C ARG A 349 -4.35 -6.04 -16.17
N MET A 350 -4.94 -5.16 -16.99
CA MET A 350 -5.69 -4.01 -16.52
C MET A 350 -7.02 -3.92 -17.22
N TYR A 351 -8.09 -3.83 -16.44
CA TYR A 351 -9.46 -3.76 -16.91
C TYR A 351 -9.96 -2.33 -16.84
N PHE A 352 -10.71 -1.90 -17.86
CA PHE A 352 -11.35 -0.61 -17.89
C PHE A 352 -12.69 -0.68 -18.62
N SER A 353 -13.57 0.25 -18.35
CA SER A 353 -14.85 0.36 -19.04
C SER A 353 -15.20 1.82 -19.29
N TYR A 354 -15.83 2.08 -20.41
CA TYR A 354 -16.30 3.40 -20.79
C TYR A 354 -17.57 3.30 -21.61
N TRP A 355 -18.33 4.37 -21.63
CA TRP A 355 -19.58 4.46 -22.40
C TRP A 355 -19.38 5.31 -23.64
N VAL A 356 -19.75 4.80 -24.80
CA VAL A 356 -19.78 5.52 -26.06
C VAL A 356 -21.18 6.06 -26.28
N ASN A 357 -21.35 7.36 -26.26
CA ASN A 357 -22.65 7.99 -26.49
C ASN A 357 -22.95 8.06 -27.97
N ASP A 358 -24.21 7.79 -28.34
CA ASP A 358 -24.70 7.96 -29.70
C ASP A 358 -24.84 9.43 -30.05
N GLU A 359 -25.31 10.21 -29.07
CA GLU A 359 -25.62 11.62 -29.21
C GLU A 359 -25.38 12.39 -27.89
N ILE A 360 -25.16 13.67 -27.97
CA ILE A 360 -25.03 14.58 -26.84
C ILE A 360 -26.29 15.40 -26.69
N PRO A 361 -27.08 15.21 -25.62
CA PRO A 361 -28.30 15.97 -25.41
C PRO A 361 -28.01 17.42 -25.02
N VAL A 362 -28.48 18.36 -25.81
CA VAL A 362 -28.35 19.81 -25.63
C VAL A 362 -29.73 20.45 -25.61
N LEU A 363 -30.03 21.24 -24.59
CA LEU A 363 -31.26 22.01 -24.46
C LEU A 363 -30.96 23.48 -24.55
N ALA A 364 -31.68 24.21 -25.41
CA ALA A 364 -31.71 25.67 -25.37
C ALA A 364 -33.04 26.18 -24.81
N VAL A 365 -32.97 27.02 -23.77
CA VAL A 365 -34.13 27.72 -23.21
C VAL A 365 -34.10 29.15 -23.78
N ASN A 366 -35.10 29.52 -24.57
CA ASN A 366 -35.17 30.78 -25.28
C ASN A 366 -36.23 31.72 -24.70
N GLU A 367 -35.96 33.02 -24.61
CA GLU A 367 -36.94 34.04 -24.18
C GLU A 367 -38.12 34.14 -25.14
N GLY A 368 -37.85 33.98 -26.42
CA GLY A 368 -38.87 34.12 -27.46
C GLY A 368 -38.76 33.03 -28.51
N SER A 369 -38.62 33.45 -29.78
CA SER A 369 -38.43 32.52 -30.90
C SER A 369 -37.13 31.73 -30.79
N PRO A 370 -37.11 30.51 -31.36
CA PRO A 370 -35.90 29.69 -31.40
C PRO A 370 -34.72 30.45 -31.97
N GLY A 371 -33.55 30.37 -31.32
CA GLY A 371 -32.34 31.04 -31.72
C GLY A 371 -31.77 30.47 -33.04
N PRO A 372 -31.68 31.24 -34.13
CA PRO A 372 -31.23 30.72 -35.43
C PRO A 372 -29.78 30.23 -35.39
N PHE A 373 -28.92 30.85 -34.61
CA PHE A 373 -27.49 30.49 -34.50
C PHE A 373 -27.31 29.15 -33.81
N LEU A 374 -28.04 28.87 -32.71
CA LEU A 374 -27.98 27.61 -32.02
C LEU A 374 -28.59 26.48 -32.85
N ASN A 375 -29.67 26.76 -33.59
CA ASN A 375 -30.28 25.77 -34.46
C ASN A 375 -29.36 25.40 -35.63
N ALA A 376 -28.69 26.40 -36.24
CA ALA A 376 -27.72 26.13 -37.28
C ALA A 376 -26.50 25.35 -36.80
N LEU A 377 -26.11 25.57 -35.53
CA LEU A 377 -24.96 24.89 -34.94
C LEU A 377 -25.28 23.45 -34.52
N PHE A 378 -26.30 23.25 -33.71
CA PHE A 378 -26.59 21.96 -33.07
C PHE A 378 -27.69 21.14 -33.77
N GLY A 379 -28.53 21.78 -34.55
CA GLY A 379 -29.66 21.10 -35.21
C GLY A 379 -29.31 20.41 -36.53
N THR A 380 -28.10 20.60 -37.05
CA THR A 380 -27.64 20.04 -38.34
C THR A 380 -26.68 18.85 -38.17
N ASP A 381 -26.04 18.71 -37.02
CA ASP A 381 -25.11 17.64 -36.73
C ASP A 381 -25.78 16.56 -35.88
N SER A 382 -25.75 15.33 -36.38
CA SER A 382 -26.36 14.16 -35.70
C SER A 382 -25.67 13.78 -34.40
N ILE A 383 -24.50 14.31 -34.09
CA ILE A 383 -23.80 14.14 -32.80
C ILE A 383 -24.60 14.74 -31.65
N PHE A 384 -25.43 15.78 -31.95
CA PHE A 384 -26.21 16.48 -30.93
C PHE A 384 -27.70 16.17 -31.03
N ARG A 385 -28.30 15.72 -29.92
CA ARG A 385 -29.74 15.72 -29.76
C ARG A 385 -30.13 17.12 -29.25
N PHE A 386 -30.43 18.01 -30.18
CA PHE A 386 -30.72 19.40 -29.86
C PHE A 386 -32.22 19.64 -29.70
N GLU A 387 -32.62 20.19 -28.55
CA GLU A 387 -33.99 20.54 -28.24
C GLU A 387 -34.07 22.02 -27.84
N GLN A 388 -35.22 22.65 -28.13
CA GLN A 388 -35.47 24.03 -27.75
C GLN A 388 -36.79 24.16 -27.00
N MET A 389 -36.78 24.90 -25.88
CA MET A 389 -37.97 25.18 -25.09
C MET A 389 -38.12 26.71 -24.90
N PRO A 390 -39.32 27.26 -24.97
CA PRO A 390 -39.57 28.65 -24.59
C PRO A 390 -39.56 28.82 -23.08
N ALA A 391 -39.01 29.94 -22.58
CA ALA A 391 -38.88 30.23 -21.15
C ALA A 391 -40.21 30.24 -20.37
N PHE A 392 -41.32 30.53 -21.04
CA PHE A 392 -42.64 30.59 -20.42
C PHE A 392 -43.33 29.22 -20.23
N SER A 393 -42.79 28.15 -20.82
CA SER A 393 -43.36 26.78 -20.74
C SER A 393 -42.31 25.71 -20.61
N ILE A 394 -41.38 25.88 -19.63
CA ILE A 394 -40.32 24.96 -19.38
C ILE A 394 -40.82 23.72 -18.62
N ASP A 395 -40.49 22.55 -19.13
CA ASP A 395 -40.68 21.30 -18.39
C ASP A 395 -39.37 20.95 -17.67
N TYR A 396 -39.28 21.35 -16.40
CA TYR A 396 -38.09 21.12 -15.56
C TYR A 396 -37.77 19.64 -15.33
N SER A 397 -38.77 18.74 -15.41
CA SER A 397 -38.58 17.30 -15.21
C SER A 397 -37.65 16.68 -16.26
N ARG A 398 -37.43 17.35 -17.38
CA ARG A 398 -36.55 16.92 -18.48
C ARG A 398 -35.11 17.34 -18.32
N PHE A 399 -34.78 18.29 -17.43
CA PHE A 399 -33.42 18.80 -17.23
C PHE A 399 -32.37 17.69 -16.97
N PRO A 400 -32.65 16.68 -16.14
CA PRO A 400 -31.70 15.60 -15.91
C PRO A 400 -31.32 14.77 -17.16
N GLY A 401 -32.12 14.86 -18.22
CA GLY A 401 -31.86 14.16 -19.49
C GLY A 401 -30.92 14.92 -20.46
N PHE A 402 -30.43 16.09 -20.08
CA PHE A 402 -29.52 16.91 -20.88
C PHE A 402 -28.14 16.98 -20.22
N ASN A 403 -27.11 17.10 -21.06
CA ASN A 403 -25.75 17.33 -20.59
C ASN A 403 -25.43 18.83 -20.53
N LEU A 404 -25.93 19.60 -21.52
CA LEU A 404 -25.75 21.02 -21.63
C LEU A 404 -27.11 21.72 -21.71
N ILE A 405 -27.33 22.70 -20.83
CA ILE A 405 -28.46 23.64 -20.92
C ILE A 405 -27.90 25.01 -21.32
N ILE A 406 -28.49 25.64 -22.36
CA ILE A 406 -28.13 26.95 -22.83
C ILE A 406 -29.29 27.91 -22.54
N LEU A 407 -29.08 28.92 -21.69
CA LEU A 407 -30.01 30.01 -21.53
C LEU A 407 -29.75 31.04 -22.65
N ASN A 408 -30.69 31.21 -23.52
CA ASN A 408 -30.52 32.08 -24.71
C ASN A 408 -31.43 33.29 -24.65
N GLY A 409 -30.86 34.42 -24.29
CA GLY A 409 -31.51 35.70 -24.38
C GLY A 409 -32.56 35.99 -23.31
N LEU A 410 -32.57 35.27 -22.19
CA LEU A 410 -33.52 35.50 -21.09
C LEU A 410 -33.27 36.86 -20.46
N ASN A 411 -34.36 37.66 -20.31
CA ASN A 411 -34.29 38.94 -19.64
C ASN A 411 -34.45 38.79 -18.12
N THR A 412 -35.19 37.78 -17.66
CA THR A 412 -35.39 37.49 -16.26
C THR A 412 -35.19 35.99 -15.98
N ILE A 413 -34.65 35.67 -14.83
CA ILE A 413 -34.54 34.28 -14.34
C ILE A 413 -35.53 34.14 -13.19
N SER A 414 -36.59 33.33 -13.39
CA SER A 414 -37.55 33.08 -12.32
C SER A 414 -36.94 32.26 -11.19
N ALA A 415 -37.43 32.40 -9.94
CA ALA A 415 -36.92 31.64 -8.79
C ALA A 415 -37.05 30.11 -8.98
N GLY A 416 -38.11 29.66 -9.68
CA GLY A 416 -38.27 28.24 -10.01
C GLY A 416 -37.19 27.73 -11.00
N LEU A 417 -36.91 28.54 -12.06
CA LEU A 417 -35.83 28.18 -12.98
C LEU A 417 -34.48 28.22 -12.30
N ALA A 418 -34.22 29.23 -11.46
CA ALA A 418 -32.96 29.33 -10.71
C ALA A 418 -32.71 28.12 -9.84
N PHE A 419 -33.76 27.66 -9.11
CA PHE A 419 -33.69 26.47 -8.26
C PHE A 419 -33.38 25.18 -9.05
N GLU A 420 -34.04 24.98 -10.18
CA GLU A 420 -33.82 23.79 -11.01
C GLU A 420 -32.47 23.81 -11.75
N LEU A 421 -31.98 24.99 -12.14
CA LEU A 421 -30.63 25.14 -12.71
C LEU A 421 -29.53 24.89 -11.65
N GLN A 422 -29.78 25.31 -10.40
CA GLN A 422 -28.87 24.98 -9.29
C GLN A 422 -28.83 23.45 -9.08
N ASN A 423 -29.98 22.79 -9.01
CA ASN A 423 -30.06 21.33 -8.91
C ASN A 423 -29.35 20.63 -10.09
N PHE A 424 -29.50 21.17 -11.30
CA PHE A 424 -28.84 20.64 -12.49
C PHE A 424 -27.30 20.73 -12.40
N LEU A 425 -26.78 21.87 -11.95
CA LEU A 425 -25.34 22.08 -11.72
C LEU A 425 -24.82 21.19 -10.57
N GLU A 426 -25.55 21.04 -9.46
CA GLU A 426 -25.20 20.14 -8.37
C GLU A 426 -25.13 18.68 -8.83
N GLN A 427 -25.96 18.33 -9.81
CA GLN A 427 -25.93 17.00 -10.43
C GLN A 427 -24.81 16.83 -11.47
N GLY A 428 -24.01 17.86 -11.73
CA GLY A 428 -22.87 17.81 -12.66
C GLY A 428 -23.27 18.15 -14.10
N GLY A 429 -24.38 18.85 -14.31
CA GLY A 429 -24.76 19.41 -15.62
C GLY A 429 -23.90 20.61 -15.99
N THR A 430 -23.86 20.91 -17.27
CA THR A 430 -23.18 22.12 -17.81
C THR A 430 -24.20 23.17 -18.20
N LEU A 431 -24.00 24.39 -17.72
CA LEU A 431 -24.86 25.53 -18.03
C LEU A 431 -24.07 26.59 -18.81
N LEU A 432 -24.60 27.03 -19.95
CA LEU A 432 -24.07 28.14 -20.73
C LEU A 432 -25.11 29.25 -20.75
N VAL A 433 -24.72 30.46 -20.33
CA VAL A 433 -25.64 31.59 -20.21
C VAL A 433 -25.27 32.69 -21.22
N PHE A 434 -26.18 32.93 -22.17
CA PHE A 434 -26.20 34.13 -22.98
C PHE A 434 -27.32 35.05 -22.46
N PRO A 435 -27.00 36.19 -21.86
CA PRO A 435 -28.00 37.07 -21.26
C PRO A 435 -28.96 37.64 -22.30
N GLY A 436 -30.08 38.17 -21.85
CA GLY A 436 -31.01 38.92 -22.69
C GLY A 436 -30.47 40.28 -23.14
N SER A 437 -31.16 40.94 -24.09
CA SER A 437 -30.76 42.27 -24.55
C SER A 437 -31.08 43.38 -23.53
N ALA A 438 -31.97 43.11 -22.56
CA ALA A 438 -32.37 44.03 -21.49
C ALA A 438 -32.64 43.20 -20.20
N ILE A 439 -31.55 42.80 -19.51
CA ILE A 439 -31.66 41.93 -18.34
C ILE A 439 -32.17 42.67 -17.08
N ASP A 440 -32.94 41.98 -16.27
CA ASP A 440 -33.20 42.37 -14.89
C ASP A 440 -32.00 41.94 -14.01
N TYR A 441 -31.21 42.92 -13.60
CA TYR A 441 -29.98 42.71 -12.82
C TYR A 441 -30.28 42.05 -11.48
N SER A 442 -31.46 42.28 -10.87
CA SER A 442 -31.81 41.69 -9.58
C SER A 442 -31.99 40.17 -9.70
N SER A 443 -32.80 39.75 -10.70
CA SER A 443 -33.07 38.31 -10.90
C SER A 443 -31.80 37.51 -11.26
N TYR A 444 -30.91 38.15 -12.07
CA TYR A 444 -29.62 37.55 -12.40
C TYR A 444 -28.67 37.53 -11.22
N ALA A 445 -28.62 38.56 -10.38
CA ALA A 445 -27.79 38.64 -9.21
C ALA A 445 -28.20 37.60 -8.19
N ASP A 446 -29.50 37.41 -7.93
CA ASP A 446 -30.05 36.41 -7.02
C ASP A 446 -29.68 34.97 -7.47
N PHE A 447 -29.84 34.68 -8.76
CA PHE A 447 -29.47 33.41 -9.36
C PHE A 447 -27.96 33.15 -9.25
N LEU A 448 -27.13 34.07 -9.73
CA LEU A 448 -25.68 33.92 -9.78
C LEU A 448 -25.07 33.87 -8.37
N ALA A 449 -25.60 34.64 -7.41
CA ALA A 449 -25.19 34.55 -6.01
C ALA A 449 -25.54 33.20 -5.40
N GLY A 450 -26.73 32.65 -5.71
CA GLY A 450 -27.17 31.32 -5.24
C GLY A 450 -26.24 30.18 -5.66
N ILE A 451 -25.53 30.33 -6.77
CA ILE A 451 -24.54 29.36 -7.28
C ILE A 451 -23.07 29.80 -7.09
N GLY A 452 -22.83 30.91 -6.38
CA GLY A 452 -21.50 31.42 -6.11
C GLY A 452 -20.76 31.94 -7.35
N ALA A 453 -21.48 32.45 -8.35
CA ALA A 453 -20.93 32.95 -9.59
C ALA A 453 -20.85 34.48 -9.64
N ASP A 454 -20.00 34.98 -10.53
CA ASP A 454 -19.78 36.43 -10.70
C ASP A 454 -21.01 37.13 -11.31
N PRO A 455 -21.57 38.22 -10.69
CA PRO A 455 -22.78 38.85 -11.16
C PRO A 455 -22.54 39.83 -12.31
N TYR A 456 -23.60 40.08 -13.09
CA TYR A 456 -23.67 41.22 -13.97
C TYR A 456 -24.01 42.50 -13.18
N VAL A 457 -23.26 43.60 -13.39
CA VAL A 457 -23.46 44.85 -12.62
C VAL A 457 -24.01 46.01 -13.44
N ARG A 458 -23.67 46.11 -14.71
CA ARG A 458 -24.12 47.17 -15.63
C ARG A 458 -23.89 46.79 -17.08
N ALA A 459 -24.58 47.44 -17.99
CA ALA A 459 -24.24 47.41 -19.40
C ALA A 459 -23.17 48.49 -19.70
N ASP A 460 -22.22 48.15 -20.58
CA ASP A 460 -21.23 49.04 -21.11
C ASP A 460 -21.42 49.13 -22.65
N THR A 461 -21.52 50.34 -23.16
CA THR A 461 -21.73 50.62 -24.61
C THR A 461 -20.46 51.05 -25.33
N THR A 462 -19.33 50.97 -24.67
CA THR A 462 -18.02 51.27 -25.28
C THR A 462 -17.67 50.18 -26.27
N GLN A 463 -17.41 50.58 -27.52
CA GLN A 463 -16.95 49.66 -28.54
C GLN A 463 -15.56 49.13 -28.19
N THR A 464 -15.42 47.81 -28.24
CA THR A 464 -14.19 47.10 -27.93
C THR A 464 -14.09 45.82 -28.76
N ARG A 465 -13.09 45.03 -28.53
CA ARG A 465 -12.97 43.68 -29.09
C ARG A 465 -12.40 42.71 -28.05
N VAL A 466 -12.54 41.44 -28.32
CA VAL A 466 -11.79 40.42 -27.57
C VAL A 466 -10.29 40.66 -27.82
N GLY A 467 -9.50 40.70 -26.79
CA GLY A 467 -8.06 40.97 -26.83
C GLY A 467 -7.21 39.75 -26.50
N MET A 468 -7.79 38.77 -25.75
CA MET A 468 -7.08 37.56 -25.34
C MET A 468 -8.00 36.35 -25.40
N LEU A 469 -7.46 35.25 -25.89
CA LEU A 469 -8.04 33.91 -25.87
C LEU A 469 -7.17 33.03 -24.99
N ASN A 470 -7.78 32.27 -24.07
CA ASN A 470 -7.08 31.27 -23.24
C ASN A 470 -7.04 29.91 -23.97
N ASP A 471 -6.06 29.73 -24.81
CA ASP A 471 -5.86 28.52 -25.63
C ASP A 471 -5.48 27.26 -24.80
N LEU A 472 -4.95 27.48 -23.61
CA LEU A 472 -4.61 26.37 -22.69
C LEU A 472 -5.84 25.77 -22.02
N HIS A 473 -7.00 26.45 -22.10
CA HIS A 473 -8.23 25.88 -21.53
C HIS A 473 -8.72 24.67 -22.34
N PRO A 474 -9.21 23.60 -21.71
CA PRO A 474 -9.68 22.38 -22.38
C PRO A 474 -10.67 22.61 -23.52
N VAL A 475 -11.50 23.64 -23.44
CA VAL A 475 -12.43 24.05 -24.52
C VAL A 475 -11.72 24.33 -25.84
N TYR A 476 -10.46 24.76 -25.82
CA TYR A 476 -9.68 25.06 -27.04
C TYR A 476 -8.63 24.00 -27.37
N THR A 477 -8.56 22.91 -26.62
CA THR A 477 -7.67 21.79 -26.94
C THR A 477 -8.00 21.23 -28.32
N GLY A 478 -7.01 21.15 -29.19
CA GLY A 478 -7.16 20.64 -30.55
C GLY A 478 -7.90 21.58 -31.54
N VAL A 479 -8.27 22.82 -31.13
CA VAL A 479 -8.86 23.83 -32.02
C VAL A 479 -7.78 24.52 -32.84
N PHE A 480 -6.61 24.70 -32.27
CA PHE A 480 -5.49 25.37 -32.90
C PHE A 480 -4.26 24.46 -32.90
N GLU A 481 -3.64 24.25 -34.05
CA GLU A 481 -2.29 23.64 -34.11
C GLU A 481 -1.23 24.65 -33.67
N ASN A 482 -1.39 25.92 -34.12
CA ASN A 482 -0.61 27.06 -33.68
C ASN A 482 -1.53 28.29 -33.74
N ILE A 483 -1.52 29.13 -32.71
CA ILE A 483 -2.26 30.38 -32.73
C ILE A 483 -1.47 31.40 -33.57
N PRO A 484 -2.05 31.94 -34.67
CA PRO A 484 -1.39 33.01 -35.42
C PRO A 484 -1.21 34.25 -34.53
N GLU A 485 -0.08 34.95 -34.65
CA GLU A 485 0.15 36.21 -33.92
C GLU A 485 -0.93 37.26 -34.17
N ASN A 486 -1.60 37.22 -35.33
CA ASN A 486 -2.66 38.15 -35.76
C ASN A 486 -4.01 37.42 -35.92
N ILE A 487 -4.42 36.65 -34.91
CA ILE A 487 -5.75 36.01 -34.93
C ILE A 487 -6.85 37.10 -34.94
N ASP A 488 -7.82 36.98 -35.87
CA ASP A 488 -9.03 37.79 -35.82
C ASP A 488 -9.88 37.39 -34.61
N LEU A 489 -10.28 38.35 -33.79
CA LEU A 489 -11.03 38.16 -32.57
C LEU A 489 -12.36 38.96 -32.62
N PRO A 490 -13.43 38.47 -31.94
CA PRO A 490 -14.75 39.07 -31.99
C PRO A 490 -14.78 40.56 -31.63
N GLN A 491 -15.54 41.34 -32.38
CA GLN A 491 -15.82 42.77 -32.14
C GLN A 491 -17.06 42.87 -31.25
N VAL A 492 -17.04 43.79 -30.30
CA VAL A 492 -18.07 43.99 -29.29
C VAL A 492 -18.50 45.46 -29.30
N THR A 493 -19.78 45.72 -29.56
CA THR A 493 -20.38 47.03 -29.54
C THR A 493 -20.94 47.38 -28.15
N LYS A 494 -21.51 46.41 -27.49
CA LYS A 494 -22.08 46.50 -26.10
C LYS A 494 -21.80 45.22 -25.37
N HIS A 495 -21.63 45.30 -24.07
CA HIS A 495 -21.47 44.11 -23.23
C HIS A 495 -21.96 44.37 -21.80
N TYR A 496 -22.27 43.32 -21.08
CA TYR A 496 -22.50 43.35 -19.63
C TYR A 496 -21.19 43.20 -18.89
N VAL A 497 -20.98 44.06 -17.90
CA VAL A 497 -19.79 43.99 -17.05
C VAL A 497 -20.03 42.91 -16.00
N ILE A 498 -19.21 41.87 -16.04
CA ILE A 498 -19.16 40.79 -15.03
C ILE A 498 -18.22 41.24 -13.94
N ALA A 499 -18.73 41.40 -12.71
CA ALA A 499 -17.91 41.81 -11.54
C ALA A 499 -17.32 40.61 -10.87
N ARG A 500 -16.00 40.45 -10.99
CA ARG A 500 -15.27 39.35 -10.37
C ARG A 500 -15.29 39.49 -8.83
N GLN A 501 -15.78 38.47 -8.13
CA GLN A 501 -15.77 38.38 -6.68
C GLN A 501 -14.40 37.93 -6.18
N LEU A 502 -14.03 38.33 -4.96
CA LEU A 502 -12.73 37.94 -4.33
C LEU A 502 -12.57 36.41 -4.16
N THR A 503 -13.67 35.72 -3.99
CA THR A 503 -13.73 34.25 -3.82
C THR A 503 -13.97 33.51 -5.13
N SER A 504 -14.07 34.24 -6.26
CA SER A 504 -14.36 33.64 -7.55
C SER A 504 -13.21 32.79 -8.06
N VAL A 505 -13.54 31.56 -8.45
CA VAL A 505 -12.64 30.61 -9.13
C VAL A 505 -12.82 30.62 -10.65
N SER A 506 -13.54 31.65 -11.18
CA SER A 506 -13.82 31.77 -12.61
C SER A 506 -12.54 32.00 -13.43
N GLN A 507 -12.46 31.33 -14.58
CA GLN A 507 -11.40 31.48 -15.57
C GLN A 507 -11.93 32.21 -16.79
N ASN A 508 -11.16 33.17 -17.32
CA ASN A 508 -11.52 33.80 -18.58
C ASN A 508 -11.16 32.87 -19.74
N LEU A 509 -12.14 32.48 -20.54
CA LEU A 509 -11.93 31.79 -21.81
C LEU A 509 -11.58 32.83 -22.89
N MET A 510 -12.31 33.93 -22.89
CA MET A 510 -12.06 35.11 -23.74
C MET A 510 -12.13 36.37 -22.87
N GLN A 511 -11.23 37.30 -23.11
CA GLN A 511 -11.14 38.56 -22.37
C GLN A 511 -11.15 39.75 -23.36
N LEU A 512 -11.85 40.80 -23.01
CA LEU A 512 -11.87 42.05 -23.77
C LEU A 512 -10.51 42.78 -23.66
N GLN A 513 -10.23 43.67 -24.60
CA GLN A 513 -9.02 44.50 -24.52
C GLN A 513 -8.94 45.39 -23.27
N SER A 514 -10.08 45.70 -22.67
CA SER A 514 -10.16 46.38 -21.36
C SER A 514 -9.73 45.54 -20.16
N GLY A 515 -9.48 44.26 -20.37
CA GLY A 515 -9.24 43.31 -19.30
C GLY A 515 -10.51 42.69 -18.69
N ALA A 516 -11.71 43.16 -19.09
CA ALA A 516 -12.97 42.61 -18.60
C ALA A 516 -13.26 41.22 -19.22
N PRO A 517 -13.97 40.32 -18.53
CA PRO A 517 -14.38 39.04 -19.05
C PRO A 517 -15.33 39.20 -20.27
N PHE A 518 -15.15 38.39 -21.33
CA PHE A 518 -16.11 38.24 -22.42
C PHE A 518 -16.86 36.91 -22.31
N LEU A 519 -16.15 35.80 -22.06
CA LEU A 519 -16.69 34.50 -21.79
C LEU A 519 -15.88 33.89 -20.68
N THR A 520 -16.54 33.46 -19.62
CA THR A 520 -15.90 32.81 -18.47
C THR A 520 -16.34 31.37 -18.31
N ALA A 521 -15.50 30.54 -17.68
CA ALA A 521 -15.80 29.21 -17.24
C ALA A 521 -15.57 29.12 -15.71
N GLN A 522 -16.50 28.52 -15.00
CA GLN A 522 -16.43 28.33 -13.55
C GLN A 522 -16.98 26.98 -13.15
N PRO A 523 -16.25 26.16 -12.35
CA PRO A 523 -16.82 25.00 -11.71
C PRO A 523 -17.84 25.45 -10.64
N VAL A 524 -19.00 24.84 -10.63
CA VAL A 524 -20.07 25.07 -9.65
C VAL A 524 -20.53 23.74 -9.11
N ASN A 525 -20.24 23.46 -7.84
CA ASN A 525 -20.47 22.15 -7.22
C ASN A 525 -19.82 21.02 -8.06
N ASN A 526 -20.62 20.13 -8.63
CA ASN A 526 -20.17 19.06 -9.52
C ASN A 526 -20.33 19.40 -11.01
N GLY A 527 -20.88 20.55 -11.34
CA GLY A 527 -21.18 21.00 -12.70
C GLY A 527 -20.26 22.13 -13.16
N GLN A 528 -20.55 22.65 -14.34
CA GLN A 528 -19.78 23.72 -14.97
C GLN A 528 -20.68 24.85 -15.43
N LEU A 529 -20.33 26.09 -15.12
CA LEU A 529 -20.99 27.28 -15.63
C LEU A 529 -20.12 28.00 -16.64
N PHE A 530 -20.67 28.31 -17.80
CA PHE A 530 -20.12 29.26 -18.77
C PHE A 530 -20.98 30.51 -18.81
N LEU A 531 -20.38 31.67 -18.61
CA LEU A 531 -21.09 32.93 -18.54
C LEU A 531 -20.59 33.90 -19.61
N SER A 532 -21.45 34.29 -20.54
CA SER A 532 -21.16 35.28 -21.61
C SER A 532 -21.48 36.67 -21.17
N ALA A 533 -20.60 37.63 -21.51
CA ALA A 533 -20.88 39.06 -21.33
C ALA A 533 -21.83 39.65 -22.39
N VAL A 534 -22.18 38.89 -23.44
CA VAL A 534 -22.99 39.34 -24.54
C VAL A 534 -24.10 38.35 -24.89
N PRO A 535 -25.30 38.81 -25.31
CA PRO A 535 -26.31 37.95 -25.91
C PRO A 535 -25.87 37.49 -27.32
N LEU A 536 -26.55 36.48 -27.86
CA LEU A 536 -26.40 36.04 -29.25
C LEU A 536 -27.14 37.00 -30.20
N ASN A 537 -26.83 38.28 -30.10
CA ASN A 537 -27.44 39.34 -30.88
C ASN A 537 -26.33 40.17 -31.56
N SER A 538 -26.48 40.40 -32.88
CA SER A 538 -25.54 41.17 -33.69
C SER A 538 -25.41 42.64 -33.24
N ASP A 539 -26.38 43.20 -32.50
CA ASP A 539 -26.32 44.55 -31.93
C ASP A 539 -25.28 44.67 -30.80
N PHE A 540 -24.94 43.56 -30.16
CA PHE A 540 -23.97 43.50 -29.06
C PHE A 540 -22.59 43.11 -29.56
N SER A 541 -22.50 42.07 -30.41
CA SER A 541 -21.21 41.59 -30.93
C SER A 541 -21.38 40.80 -32.22
N ASN A 542 -20.29 40.66 -32.98
CA ASN A 542 -20.25 39.79 -34.16
C ASN A 542 -19.95 38.33 -33.79
N PHE A 543 -19.85 37.98 -32.49
CA PHE A 543 -19.48 36.64 -32.02
C PHE A 543 -20.33 35.51 -32.62
N PRO A 544 -21.67 35.62 -32.75
CA PRO A 544 -22.48 34.55 -33.33
C PRO A 544 -22.16 34.24 -34.83
N ARG A 545 -21.47 35.13 -35.51
CA ARG A 545 -21.02 34.96 -36.91
C ARG A 545 -19.50 34.83 -37.05
N HIS A 546 -18.81 34.85 -35.94
CA HIS A 546 -17.35 34.78 -35.90
C HIS A 546 -16.86 33.34 -35.99
N ALA A 547 -15.67 33.07 -36.55
CA ALA A 547 -15.09 31.76 -36.71
C ALA A 547 -14.92 31.02 -35.39
N LEU A 548 -14.70 31.71 -34.27
CA LEU A 548 -14.56 31.11 -32.93
C LEU A 548 -15.89 30.62 -32.31
N PHE A 549 -17.05 31.02 -32.85
CA PHE A 549 -18.36 30.67 -32.30
C PHE A 549 -18.57 29.15 -32.32
N VAL A 550 -18.39 28.53 -33.48
CA VAL A 550 -18.60 27.09 -33.68
C VAL A 550 -17.68 26.26 -32.79
N PRO A 551 -16.35 26.40 -32.87
CA PRO A 551 -15.48 25.55 -32.07
C PRO A 551 -15.67 25.77 -30.57
N THR A 552 -15.95 26.98 -30.09
CA THR A 552 -16.19 27.24 -28.67
C THR A 552 -17.42 26.50 -28.15
N LEU A 553 -18.56 26.65 -28.84
CA LEU A 553 -19.82 26.05 -28.36
C LEU A 553 -19.85 24.52 -28.55
N VAL A 554 -19.30 24.03 -29.67
CA VAL A 554 -19.18 22.58 -29.90
C VAL A 554 -18.31 21.95 -28.83
N ASN A 555 -17.17 22.53 -28.50
CA ASN A 555 -16.30 21.95 -27.46
C ASN A 555 -16.90 22.10 -26.06
N ILE A 556 -17.64 23.15 -25.74
CA ILE A 556 -18.42 23.25 -24.51
C ILE A 556 -19.43 22.07 -24.42
N ALA A 557 -20.15 21.82 -25.53
CA ALA A 557 -21.10 20.70 -25.58
C ALA A 557 -20.42 19.36 -25.51
N LEU A 558 -19.30 19.14 -26.18
CA LEU A 558 -18.52 17.91 -26.09
C LEU A 558 -18.02 17.66 -24.66
N GLN A 559 -17.53 18.69 -23.98
CA GLN A 559 -17.01 18.62 -22.61
C GLN A 559 -18.10 18.57 -21.54
N SER A 560 -19.37 18.78 -21.90
CA SER A 560 -20.50 18.63 -20.98
C SER A 560 -20.79 17.18 -20.60
N GLN A 561 -20.13 16.22 -21.25
CA GLN A 561 -20.26 14.82 -20.89
C GLN A 561 -19.66 14.55 -19.52
N PRO A 562 -20.35 13.76 -18.66
CA PRO A 562 -19.86 13.45 -17.33
C PRO A 562 -18.53 12.67 -17.40
N PHE A 563 -17.58 13.05 -16.57
CA PHE A 563 -16.33 12.31 -16.43
C PHE A 563 -16.63 10.86 -15.97
N GLN A 564 -16.04 9.90 -16.67
CA GLN A 564 -16.17 8.48 -16.36
C GLN A 564 -14.88 7.96 -15.74
N ASN A 565 -14.95 7.44 -14.53
CA ASN A 565 -13.85 6.64 -13.99
C ASN A 565 -13.74 5.36 -14.81
N LEU A 566 -12.58 5.12 -15.41
CA LEU A 566 -12.34 3.96 -16.26
C LEU A 566 -12.29 2.66 -15.45
N TYR A 567 -11.80 2.74 -14.22
CA TYR A 567 -11.67 1.59 -13.33
C TYR A 567 -11.67 2.00 -11.85
N HIS A 568 -11.79 1.02 -10.99
CA HIS A 568 -11.71 1.10 -9.53
C HIS A 568 -10.66 0.11 -9.03
N VAL A 569 -10.06 0.38 -7.85
CA VAL A 569 -9.07 -0.50 -7.22
C VAL A 569 -9.76 -1.34 -6.15
N LEU A 570 -9.56 -2.65 -6.14
CA LEU A 570 -10.09 -3.56 -5.12
C LEU A 570 -9.52 -3.23 -3.73
N GLY A 571 -10.31 -3.51 -2.68
CA GLY A 571 -9.89 -3.27 -1.29
C GLY A 571 -10.01 -1.83 -0.80
N GLN A 572 -10.25 -0.85 -1.67
CA GLN A 572 -10.57 0.51 -1.25
C GLN A 572 -12.09 0.65 -1.00
N ASN A 573 -12.47 1.50 -0.03
CA ASN A 573 -13.89 1.72 0.30
C ASN A 573 -14.65 2.27 -0.91
N HIS A 574 -15.33 1.39 -1.64
CA HIS A 574 -16.07 1.77 -2.84
C HIS A 574 -17.51 2.15 -2.49
N GLN A 575 -17.68 3.45 -2.27
CA GLN A 575 -19.00 4.07 -2.36
C GLN A 575 -19.19 4.55 -3.80
N LEU A 576 -20.00 3.82 -4.56
CA LEU A 576 -20.34 4.23 -5.92
C LEU A 576 -21.63 5.03 -5.93
N SER A 577 -21.57 6.23 -6.48
CA SER A 577 -22.76 7.04 -6.74
C SER A 577 -23.25 6.85 -8.18
N VAL A 578 -24.47 6.37 -8.36
CA VAL A 578 -25.10 6.18 -9.66
C VAL A 578 -26.31 7.11 -9.76
N LYS A 579 -26.41 7.84 -10.88
CA LYS A 579 -27.48 8.79 -11.16
C LYS A 579 -28.47 8.23 -12.19
N GLY A 580 -29.67 8.79 -12.21
CA GLY A 580 -30.58 8.67 -13.35
C GLY A 580 -31.13 7.29 -13.61
N VAL A 581 -31.09 6.37 -12.64
CA VAL A 581 -31.78 5.09 -12.76
C VAL A 581 -33.29 5.35 -12.73
N GLN A 582 -33.85 5.61 -13.91
CA GLN A 582 -35.30 5.76 -14.08
C GLN A 582 -35.94 4.37 -14.10
N GLY A 583 -36.43 3.93 -12.96
CA GLY A 583 -37.28 2.74 -12.85
C GLY A 583 -38.58 3.09 -12.18
N ARG A 584 -39.71 2.70 -12.76
CA ARG A 584 -40.99 2.69 -12.07
C ARG A 584 -40.96 1.60 -11.00
N GLY A 585 -40.73 1.99 -9.74
CA GLY A 585 -40.68 1.09 -8.60
C GLY A 585 -39.29 1.02 -7.91
N GLU A 586 -39.19 0.22 -6.89
CA GLU A 586 -37.97 -0.09 -6.16
C GLU A 586 -37.11 -1.04 -6.99
N ALA A 587 -36.46 -0.51 -8.05
CA ALA A 587 -35.54 -1.31 -8.85
C ALA A 587 -34.31 -1.65 -7.99
N ILE A 588 -34.13 -2.93 -7.69
CA ILE A 588 -32.92 -3.46 -7.05
C ILE A 588 -31.79 -3.41 -8.08
N LEU A 589 -30.70 -2.73 -7.70
CA LEU A 589 -29.50 -2.72 -8.53
C LEU A 589 -28.66 -3.97 -8.23
N SER A 590 -28.26 -4.69 -9.27
CA SER A 590 -27.34 -5.83 -9.17
C SER A 590 -26.12 -5.61 -10.04
N LEU A 591 -24.95 -6.06 -9.56
CA LEU A 591 -23.69 -6.07 -10.28
C LEU A 591 -23.44 -7.48 -10.81
N ARG A 592 -23.28 -7.64 -12.13
CA ARG A 592 -23.01 -8.92 -12.78
C ARG A 592 -21.68 -8.88 -13.51
N GLY A 593 -20.84 -9.90 -13.33
CA GLY A 593 -19.56 -10.06 -14.00
C GLY A 593 -18.77 -11.22 -13.41
N MET A 594 -17.77 -11.72 -14.11
CA MET A 594 -16.90 -12.83 -13.71
C MET A 594 -17.67 -14.07 -13.18
N GLY A 595 -18.85 -14.34 -13.75
CA GLY A 595 -19.70 -15.47 -13.32
C GLY A 595 -20.47 -15.25 -12.01
N MET A 596 -20.42 -14.05 -11.43
CA MET A 596 -21.09 -13.69 -10.17
C MET A 596 -22.19 -12.67 -10.40
N GLU A 597 -23.19 -12.71 -9.52
CA GLU A 597 -24.19 -11.64 -9.35
C GLU A 597 -24.19 -11.19 -7.90
N ILE A 598 -23.96 -9.90 -7.70
CA ILE A 598 -23.84 -9.25 -6.38
C ILE A 598 -24.94 -8.19 -6.25
N ILE A 599 -25.67 -8.22 -5.14
CA ILE A 599 -26.61 -7.17 -4.76
C ILE A 599 -25.93 -6.33 -3.68
N PRO A 600 -25.42 -5.12 -4.00
CA PRO A 600 -24.74 -4.27 -3.03
C PRO A 600 -25.73 -3.69 -2.02
N GLU A 601 -25.25 -3.25 -0.86
CA GLU A 601 -26.06 -2.40 0.02
C GLU A 601 -26.38 -1.10 -0.73
N GLN A 602 -27.68 -0.72 -0.76
CA GLN A 602 -28.17 0.39 -1.56
C GLN A 602 -28.83 1.43 -0.70
N ARG A 603 -28.42 2.69 -0.84
CA ARG A 603 -29.07 3.83 -0.19
C ARG A 603 -29.49 4.84 -1.26
N ARG A 604 -30.75 5.24 -1.25
CA ARG A 604 -31.27 6.25 -2.18
C ARG A 604 -31.35 7.61 -1.51
N THR A 605 -30.72 8.62 -2.13
CA THR A 605 -30.82 10.02 -1.70
C THR A 605 -31.25 10.85 -2.91
N GLY A 606 -32.54 11.21 -2.95
CA GLY A 606 -33.14 11.91 -4.11
C GLY A 606 -33.06 11.07 -5.39
N ASN A 607 -32.36 11.57 -6.40
CA ASN A 607 -32.16 10.89 -7.70
C ASN A 607 -30.81 10.13 -7.78
N ARG A 608 -30.11 9.97 -6.66
CA ARG A 608 -28.84 9.27 -6.57
C ARG A 608 -28.97 7.98 -5.80
N TRP A 609 -28.35 6.92 -6.30
CA TRP A 609 -28.12 5.68 -5.60
C TRP A 609 -26.68 5.64 -5.10
N GLN A 610 -26.51 5.37 -3.81
CA GLN A 610 -25.23 5.08 -3.20
C GLN A 610 -25.14 3.57 -3.01
N LEU A 611 -24.14 2.96 -3.62
CA LEU A 611 -23.91 1.52 -3.58
C LEU A 611 -22.66 1.25 -2.77
N PHE A 612 -22.76 0.29 -1.84
CA PHE A 612 -21.64 -0.14 -1.00
C PHE A 612 -21.39 -1.62 -1.29
N PHE A 613 -20.21 -1.92 -1.85
CA PHE A 613 -19.87 -3.29 -2.25
C PHE A 613 -19.16 -4.06 -1.14
N HIS A 614 -18.65 -3.37 -0.12
CA HIS A 614 -17.83 -3.96 0.94
C HIS A 614 -16.74 -4.86 0.33
N ASP A 615 -16.50 -6.07 0.88
CA ASP A 615 -15.53 -7.04 0.37
C ASP A 615 -16.15 -8.12 -0.54
N GLN A 616 -17.29 -7.81 -1.20
CA GLN A 616 -18.00 -8.78 -2.06
C GLN A 616 -17.33 -8.98 -3.41
N ILE A 617 -16.58 -7.96 -3.91
CA ILE A 617 -15.86 -8.04 -5.17
C ILE A 617 -14.40 -8.43 -4.85
N ARG A 618 -14.01 -9.63 -5.24
CA ARG A 618 -12.69 -10.19 -4.94
C ARG A 618 -11.82 -10.40 -6.17
N GLU A 619 -12.40 -10.42 -7.36
CA GLU A 619 -11.70 -10.67 -8.61
C GLU A 619 -11.62 -9.41 -9.45
N ALA A 620 -10.43 -9.15 -10.02
CA ALA A 620 -10.26 -8.10 -11.01
C ALA A 620 -10.97 -8.48 -12.30
N GLY A 621 -11.68 -7.54 -12.91
CA GLY A 621 -12.44 -7.82 -14.13
C GLY A 621 -13.43 -6.73 -14.48
N ASN A 622 -14.17 -6.97 -15.55
CA ASN A 622 -15.23 -6.12 -16.05
C ASN A 622 -16.59 -6.59 -15.51
N TYR A 623 -17.36 -5.68 -14.99
CA TYR A 623 -18.68 -5.90 -14.42
C TYR A 623 -19.68 -4.91 -15.00
N VAL A 624 -20.95 -5.27 -14.99
CA VAL A 624 -22.05 -4.42 -15.42
C VAL A 624 -23.04 -4.25 -14.28
N LEU A 625 -23.38 -3.04 -13.98
CA LEU A 625 -24.46 -2.69 -13.05
C LEU A 625 -25.80 -2.72 -13.81
N TYR A 626 -26.75 -3.47 -13.31
CA TYR A 626 -28.08 -3.62 -13.87
C TYR A 626 -29.15 -3.03 -12.96
N ALA A 627 -30.18 -2.46 -13.55
CA ALA A 627 -31.43 -2.15 -12.90
C ALA A 627 -32.50 -3.12 -13.46
N GLY A 628 -32.77 -4.21 -12.74
CA GLY A 628 -33.46 -5.35 -13.32
C GLY A 628 -32.62 -5.99 -14.44
N ASP A 629 -33.13 -5.97 -15.69
CA ASP A 629 -32.40 -6.49 -16.86
C ASP A 629 -31.75 -5.40 -17.73
N MET A 630 -31.89 -4.12 -17.36
CA MET A 630 -31.30 -3.03 -18.13
C MET A 630 -29.90 -2.68 -17.62
N PRO A 631 -28.87 -2.68 -18.47
CA PRO A 631 -27.53 -2.24 -18.10
C PRO A 631 -27.54 -0.73 -17.84
N VAL A 632 -26.97 -0.32 -16.71
CA VAL A 632 -26.92 1.08 -16.28
C VAL A 632 -25.50 1.65 -16.42
N LYS A 633 -24.50 0.87 -16.02
CA LYS A 633 -23.11 1.34 -15.97
C LYS A 633 -22.15 0.16 -16.03
N GLY A 634 -21.04 0.31 -16.76
CA GLY A 634 -19.89 -0.56 -16.66
C GLY A 634 -19.00 -0.17 -15.49
N LEU A 635 -18.48 -1.16 -14.82
CA LEU A 635 -17.54 -1.00 -13.71
C LEU A 635 -16.40 -1.99 -13.92
N SER A 636 -15.18 -1.49 -13.89
CA SER A 636 -13.98 -2.32 -13.98
C SER A 636 -13.22 -2.24 -12.67
N PHE A 637 -12.79 -3.38 -12.17
CA PHE A 637 -12.03 -3.46 -10.93
C PHE A 637 -10.66 -4.05 -11.23
N ASN A 638 -9.62 -3.47 -10.64
CA ASN A 638 -8.24 -3.94 -10.73
C ASN A 638 -7.67 -4.16 -9.33
N TYR A 639 -6.68 -5.04 -9.23
CA TYR A 639 -5.90 -5.22 -8.00
C TYR A 639 -5.07 -3.98 -7.68
N ASP A 640 -4.75 -3.79 -6.41
CA ASP A 640 -3.92 -2.67 -5.96
C ASP A 640 -2.48 -2.84 -6.48
N ARG A 641 -1.95 -1.85 -7.17
CA ARG A 641 -0.63 -1.89 -7.78
C ARG A 641 0.52 -1.63 -6.80
N ARG A 642 0.21 -1.28 -5.55
CA ARG A 642 1.21 -1.20 -4.49
C ARG A 642 1.87 -2.56 -4.19
N GLU A 643 1.14 -3.67 -4.44
CA GLU A 643 1.67 -5.03 -4.34
C GLU A 643 2.62 -5.41 -5.50
N SER A 644 2.62 -4.64 -6.60
CA SER A 644 3.45 -4.88 -7.77
C SER A 644 4.90 -4.43 -7.59
N GLU A 645 5.17 -3.55 -6.63
CA GLU A 645 6.52 -3.15 -6.24
C GLU A 645 7.09 -4.17 -5.26
N LEU A 646 7.87 -5.14 -5.76
CA LEU A 646 8.42 -6.25 -4.97
C LEU A 646 9.61 -5.86 -4.08
N GLY A 647 9.96 -4.60 -4.02
CA GLY A 647 11.04 -4.09 -3.18
C GLY A 647 10.76 -4.30 -1.69
N ALA A 648 11.48 -5.22 -1.04
CA ALA A 648 11.35 -5.54 0.38
C ALA A 648 12.46 -4.86 1.21
N HIS A 649 12.21 -4.69 2.50
CA HIS A 649 13.23 -4.27 3.46
C HIS A 649 14.18 -5.43 3.78
N SER A 650 15.48 -5.20 3.76
CA SER A 650 16.46 -6.13 4.29
C SER A 650 16.38 -6.21 5.83
N MET A 651 16.91 -7.28 6.41
CA MET A 651 16.99 -7.43 7.88
C MET A 651 17.67 -6.24 8.56
N ALA A 652 18.71 -5.70 7.94
CA ALA A 652 19.43 -4.54 8.48
C ALA A 652 18.59 -3.26 8.40
N GLU A 653 17.89 -3.03 7.27
CA GLU A 653 16.96 -1.89 7.12
C GLU A 653 15.82 -1.97 8.12
N LEU A 654 15.19 -3.16 8.30
CA LEU A 654 14.15 -3.37 9.30
C LEU A 654 14.65 -3.09 10.72
N SER A 655 15.83 -3.61 11.08
CA SER A 655 16.40 -3.39 12.41
C SER A 655 16.68 -1.91 12.69
N ASN A 656 17.27 -1.22 11.72
CA ASN A 656 17.57 0.21 11.85
C ASN A 656 16.28 1.03 11.94
N ALA A 657 15.30 0.78 11.06
CA ALA A 657 14.06 1.52 11.03
C ALA A 657 13.21 1.32 12.31
N LEU A 658 13.15 0.10 12.85
CA LEU A 658 12.50 -0.17 14.14
C LEU A 658 13.18 0.57 15.30
N SER A 659 14.53 0.62 15.29
CA SER A 659 15.30 1.36 16.28
C SER A 659 15.07 2.87 16.19
N ASP A 660 15.08 3.42 14.97
CA ASP A 660 14.87 4.85 14.71
C ASP A 660 13.46 5.31 15.07
N ALA A 661 12.46 4.43 14.84
CA ALA A 661 11.08 4.64 15.24
C ALA A 661 10.83 4.45 16.77
N GLY A 662 11.84 4.02 17.53
CA GLY A 662 11.72 3.77 18.97
C GLY A 662 10.84 2.58 19.34
N ILE A 663 10.67 1.62 18.42
CA ILE A 663 9.81 0.46 18.58
C ILE A 663 10.60 -0.66 19.28
N GLY A 664 10.59 -0.68 20.62
CA GLY A 664 11.42 -1.58 21.45
C GLY A 664 10.87 -2.98 21.72
N ASN A 665 9.56 -3.22 21.48
CA ASN A 665 8.89 -4.50 21.75
C ASN A 665 8.76 -5.41 20.53
N VAL A 666 9.44 -5.08 19.43
CA VAL A 666 9.51 -5.88 18.20
C VAL A 666 10.89 -6.52 18.10
N SER A 667 10.95 -7.83 17.97
CA SER A 667 12.16 -8.59 17.68
C SER A 667 12.15 -9.15 16.25
N LEU A 668 13.33 -9.24 15.64
CA LEU A 668 13.50 -9.80 14.30
C LEU A 668 14.05 -11.23 14.42
N LEU A 669 13.44 -12.16 13.69
CA LEU A 669 13.90 -13.55 13.63
C LEU A 669 14.37 -13.86 12.20
N ASP A 670 15.69 -14.12 12.06
CA ASP A 670 16.27 -14.48 10.77
C ASP A 670 15.81 -15.87 10.31
N THR A 671 15.42 -15.95 9.05
CA THR A 671 14.91 -17.17 8.42
C THR A 671 15.93 -17.87 7.53
N GLY A 672 17.13 -17.30 7.38
CA GLY A 672 18.19 -17.76 6.49
C GLY A 672 18.82 -19.09 6.90
N GLY A 673 18.27 -20.23 6.47
CA GLY A 673 18.90 -21.53 6.50
C GLY A 673 18.51 -22.46 7.67
N ALA A 674 19.42 -23.41 8.02
CA ALA A 674 19.24 -24.43 9.06
C ALA A 674 19.08 -23.87 10.48
N ASP A 675 19.19 -22.58 10.66
CA ASP A 675 19.25 -21.91 11.96
C ASP A 675 17.86 -21.48 12.50
N PHE A 676 16.79 -21.52 11.68
CA PHE A 676 15.46 -21.11 12.13
C PHE A 676 14.96 -21.98 13.31
N GLU A 677 15.09 -23.30 13.23
CA GLU A 677 14.72 -24.19 14.36
C GLU A 677 15.61 -23.94 15.58
N LEU A 678 16.90 -23.64 15.37
CA LEU A 678 17.82 -23.30 16.46
C LEU A 678 17.45 -21.95 17.08
N ALA A 679 17.15 -20.95 16.28
CA ALA A 679 16.70 -19.63 16.75
C ALA A 679 15.40 -19.73 17.54
N LEU A 680 14.44 -20.53 17.06
CA LEU A 680 13.21 -20.83 17.77
C LEU A 680 13.47 -21.58 19.10
N GLN A 681 14.42 -22.54 19.14
CA GLN A 681 14.83 -23.22 20.36
C GLN A 681 15.54 -22.28 21.35
N GLU A 682 16.36 -21.35 20.85
CA GLU A 682 17.02 -20.33 21.67
C GLU A 682 16.00 -19.37 22.30
N MET A 683 14.96 -18.98 21.56
CA MET A 683 13.84 -18.20 22.10
C MET A 683 13.05 -18.96 23.18
N ARG A 684 12.94 -20.31 23.07
CA ARG A 684 12.22 -21.12 24.02
C ARG A 684 12.99 -21.38 25.31
N VAL A 685 14.29 -21.67 25.23
CA VAL A 685 15.11 -22.16 26.34
C VAL A 685 16.18 -21.16 26.76
N GLY A 686 16.37 -20.08 26.00
CA GLY A 686 17.50 -19.16 26.13
C GLY A 686 18.78 -19.74 25.50
N ARG A 687 19.82 -18.91 25.44
CA ARG A 687 21.09 -19.28 24.81
C ARG A 687 21.83 -20.30 25.62
N GLN A 688 21.92 -21.55 25.15
CA GLN A 688 22.55 -22.67 25.86
C GLN A 688 24.07 -22.62 25.76
N LEU A 689 24.76 -22.68 26.89
CA LEU A 689 26.22 -22.58 27.00
C LEU A 689 26.93 -23.89 27.14
N TRP A 690 26.23 -25.07 27.17
CA TRP A 690 26.80 -26.38 27.45
C TRP A 690 27.98 -26.77 26.53
N ARG A 691 27.96 -26.35 25.24
CA ARG A 691 29.04 -26.62 24.29
C ARG A 691 30.35 -25.96 24.71
N HIS A 692 30.31 -24.72 25.21
CA HIS A 692 31.48 -23.99 25.69
C HIS A 692 32.04 -24.62 26.96
N PHE A 693 31.18 -25.04 27.88
CA PHE A 693 31.59 -25.73 29.10
C PHE A 693 32.21 -27.11 28.78
N LEU A 694 31.70 -27.82 27.78
CA LEU A 694 32.29 -29.07 27.32
C LEU A 694 33.67 -28.86 26.69
N MET A 695 33.85 -27.84 25.87
CA MET A 695 35.14 -27.49 25.29
C MET A 695 36.17 -27.12 26.38
N LEU A 696 35.75 -26.36 27.40
CA LEU A 696 36.62 -26.04 28.52
C LEU A 696 37.00 -27.29 29.32
N ALA A 697 36.09 -28.22 29.56
CA ALA A 697 36.42 -29.48 30.22
C ALA A 697 37.48 -30.26 29.44
N LEU A 698 37.34 -30.37 28.11
CA LEU A 698 38.31 -31.04 27.24
C LEU A 698 39.67 -30.29 27.23
N LEU A 699 39.66 -28.98 27.24
CA LEU A 699 40.89 -28.16 27.30
C LEU A 699 41.65 -28.44 28.59
N PHE A 700 40.97 -28.47 29.76
CA PHE A 700 41.63 -28.74 31.02
C PHE A 700 42.12 -30.19 31.15
N LEU A 701 41.48 -31.16 30.53
CA LEU A 701 41.97 -32.52 30.39
C LEU A 701 43.27 -32.55 29.52
N LEU A 702 43.32 -31.82 28.44
CA LEU A 702 44.47 -31.71 27.60
C LEU A 702 45.62 -31.02 28.33
N VAL A 703 45.39 -29.95 29.10
CA VAL A 703 46.37 -29.30 29.96
C VAL A 703 46.91 -30.27 31.00
N GLU A 704 46.07 -31.11 31.60
CA GLU A 704 46.53 -32.16 32.52
C GLU A 704 47.49 -33.12 31.84
N VAL A 705 47.12 -33.63 30.67
CA VAL A 705 47.98 -34.56 29.91
C VAL A 705 49.32 -33.88 29.55
N ALA A 706 49.29 -32.61 29.13
CA ALA A 706 50.48 -31.84 28.80
C ALA A 706 51.40 -31.65 30.03
N LEU A 707 50.82 -31.30 31.20
CA LEU A 707 51.55 -31.16 32.46
C LEU A 707 52.19 -32.50 32.93
N LEU A 708 51.53 -33.64 32.70
CA LEU A 708 52.02 -34.93 33.05
C LEU A 708 53.14 -35.40 32.09
N ARG A 709 53.08 -35.05 30.80
CA ARG A 709 54.00 -35.54 29.75
C ARG A 709 55.23 -34.68 29.57
N PHE A 710 55.09 -33.36 29.61
CA PHE A 710 56.14 -32.43 29.20
C PHE A 710 56.78 -31.67 30.37
N TRP A 711 56.25 -31.73 31.55
CA TRP A 711 56.77 -31.08 32.75
C TRP A 711 56.88 -32.12 33.88
#